data_c7ad6e387d2a4b0cf9e7b8603e480a00
#
_entry.id   c7ad6e387d2a4b0cf9e7b8603e480a00
#
_cell.length_a   1.000
_cell.length_b   1.000
_cell.length_c   1.000
_cell.angle_alpha   90.00
_cell.angle_beta   90.00
_cell.angle_gamma   90.00
#
_symmetry.space_group_name_H-M   'P 1'
#
loop_
_entity.id
_entity.type
_entity.pdbx_description
1 polymer ?
#
loop_
_entity_poly.entity_id
_entity_poly.type
_entity_poly.pdbx_seq_one_letter_code
_entity_poly.pdbx_strand_id
1 'polypeptide(L)'
;MIIIHKQIVTAILLGCLALTAAAQKAPEKEKYVRRANYGLAERFSQKKISQMVYSTRIRPNWFVGSNKFWYSWKTAEGTKYYIVDPVKKSKTEVFDMEKLAMQLTEIVRDPFEAAHIPMQGLKLKEDKYFEFDIQSTRPKTDSLGRTQEGTVRYHFTYEIASKKLTFTTQEQKDRYPRWASVSPDGTRGVYVRNHNLFVMDSTSLRLAAADPKDSLIVERALTTDGTAEWSWTGENYHGDTVTDTTERSFPYITWSPDGRHFSIIRWDMSPVKKLWVINAVSQPRPTLQTYHYQMPGEPAPKGSLHIFDVDAGTSREVAMTAFKDQDAAIMNAGQTAADAAKDYFSMRWLGDDAGFYMYRLSRDLHKIDLCYVGVDADSTKTLVSERMNTYQEWRDPVFLPSGDFVWWSERNGWANLYLYGPDGTLKRNLTEGAYHVESILGATGQYVVFSASGMVPGENPYQMHNYRVGVGGGTPVKLDMDDMDVLATASDDAKYLVANASRVDAKPFVVLIDVAAGRPVMDLEEADFSRLFEAGYRFPERFKVKAADGVTDLYGAIYKPFDFDSTKVYPVCDYVYPGPQVEAVNISWSQGMTRTDRLAQLGFIVVTVGNRGGHPMRSKWYHNYGYGNLRDYGLEDQKYAIQQLGERYPWMDMNRVGIHGHSGGGFMSTAAILTYPDFFKAAVSCAGNHDNNIYNRWWSEQHHGIREKITETDTTYTIRVATNPELARNLRGRLLLVTGDIDDNVHPSNTYRVVDALIRANKRFDMLVLPGQRHGFGDMNEFFFWKMADHYTRYLMGDPTPRPVDIGELNND
;
A
#
# COMPACT_ATOMS: atom_id res chain seq x y z
N MET A 1 1.55 -37.83 -84.02
CA MET A 1 0.60 -37.83 -82.81
C MET A 1 1.31 -38.25 -81.53
N ILE A 2 2.47 -38.82 -81.52
CA ILE A 2 3.19 -39.27 -80.29
C ILE A 2 4.13 -38.17 -79.71
N ILE A 3 4.53 -37.20 -80.51
CA ILE A 3 5.47 -36.12 -80.07
C ILE A 3 4.71 -35.02 -79.27
N ILE A 4 3.44 -34.74 -79.54
CA ILE A 4 2.62 -33.74 -78.89
C ILE A 4 2.24 -34.18 -77.48
N HIS A 5 2.03 -35.50 -77.28
CA HIS A 5 1.66 -36.04 -75.96
C HIS A 5 2.80 -35.98 -74.93
N LYS A 6 4.06 -36.07 -75.32
CA LYS A 6 5.23 -35.98 -74.44
C LYS A 6 5.51 -34.55 -74.00
N GLN A 7 5.20 -33.53 -74.78
CA GLN A 7 5.39 -32.12 -74.36
C GLN A 7 4.31 -31.66 -73.44
N ILE A 8 3.07 -32.14 -73.57
CA ILE A 8 1.97 -31.77 -72.63
C ILE A 8 2.14 -32.42 -71.24
N VAL A 9 2.63 -33.67 -71.17
CA VAL A 9 2.93 -34.35 -69.92
C VAL A 9 4.12 -33.73 -69.21
N THR A 10 5.13 -33.26 -69.90
CA THR A 10 6.27 -32.57 -69.32
C THR A 10 5.92 -31.16 -68.80
N ALA A 11 5.04 -30.46 -69.52
CA ALA A 11 4.55 -29.13 -69.05
C ALA A 11 3.61 -29.24 -67.86
N ILE A 12 2.81 -30.30 -67.74
CA ILE A 12 1.95 -30.55 -66.54
C ILE A 12 2.79 -30.99 -65.34
N LEU A 13 3.83 -31.83 -65.51
CA LEU A 13 4.73 -32.23 -64.44
C LEU A 13 5.63 -31.05 -63.98
N LEU A 14 6.06 -30.16 -64.87
CA LEU A 14 6.79 -28.93 -64.51
C LEU A 14 5.84 -27.90 -63.85
N GLY A 15 4.59 -27.80 -64.27
CA GLY A 15 3.58 -26.97 -63.65
C GLY A 15 3.17 -27.46 -62.24
N CYS A 16 3.05 -28.77 -61.99
CA CYS A 16 2.81 -29.36 -60.68
C CYS A 16 4.04 -29.28 -59.76
N LEU A 17 5.28 -29.36 -60.30
CA LEU A 17 6.49 -29.13 -59.52
C LEU A 17 6.66 -27.64 -59.14
N ALA A 18 6.20 -26.70 -59.97
CA ALA A 18 6.21 -25.28 -59.69
C ALA A 18 5.14 -24.90 -58.66
N LEU A 19 3.97 -25.58 -58.66
CA LEU A 19 2.89 -25.38 -57.64
C LEU A 19 3.22 -26.05 -56.33
N THR A 20 4.00 -27.09 -56.25
CA THR A 20 4.48 -27.68 -54.99
C THR A 20 5.70 -26.96 -54.40
N ALA A 21 6.47 -26.21 -55.23
CA ALA A 21 7.56 -25.35 -54.76
C ALA A 21 7.06 -24.00 -54.23
N ALA A 22 5.81 -23.59 -54.51
CA ALA A 22 5.20 -22.34 -54.04
C ALA A 22 4.47 -22.48 -52.67
N ALA A 23 4.42 -23.66 -52.07
CA ALA A 23 4.18 -23.82 -50.65
C ALA A 23 5.53 -23.53 -49.90
N GLN A 24 6.08 -22.34 -50.11
CA GLN A 24 7.12 -21.83 -49.24
C GLN A 24 6.58 -21.78 -47.82
N LYS A 25 7.15 -22.58 -46.92
CA LYS A 25 7.07 -22.35 -45.47
C LYS A 25 7.25 -20.84 -45.25
N ALA A 26 6.24 -20.21 -44.68
CA ALA A 26 6.42 -18.85 -44.19
C ALA A 26 7.76 -18.78 -43.42
N PRO A 27 8.58 -17.77 -43.66
CA PRO A 27 9.91 -17.76 -43.12
C PRO A 27 9.80 -17.90 -41.59
N GLU A 28 10.55 -18.80 -41.01
CA GLU A 28 10.62 -19.11 -39.57
C GLU A 28 10.77 -17.85 -38.73
N LYS A 29 11.21 -16.74 -39.34
CA LYS A 29 11.31 -15.38 -38.77
C LYS A 29 9.94 -14.73 -38.41
N GLU A 30 8.83 -15.08 -39.07
CA GLU A 30 7.50 -14.52 -38.77
C GLU A 30 6.86 -15.13 -37.53
N LYS A 31 7.32 -16.30 -37.10
CA LYS A 31 6.83 -16.96 -35.88
C LYS A 31 7.20 -16.19 -34.59
N TYR A 32 8.35 -15.55 -34.55
CA TYR A 32 8.86 -14.85 -33.38
C TYR A 32 8.42 -13.38 -33.36
N VAL A 33 7.85 -12.92 -32.27
CA VAL A 33 7.56 -11.49 -32.06
C VAL A 33 8.89 -10.74 -31.94
N ARG A 34 9.11 -9.80 -32.88
CA ARG A 34 10.36 -9.02 -33.01
C ARG A 34 10.13 -7.52 -33.13
N ARG A 35 8.88 -7.07 -33.11
CA ARG A 35 8.49 -5.65 -33.13
C ARG A 35 7.53 -5.36 -32.02
N ALA A 36 7.77 -4.27 -31.34
CA ALA A 36 6.92 -3.81 -30.24
C ALA A 36 5.68 -3.07 -30.74
N ASN A 37 4.55 -3.30 -30.08
CA ASN A 37 3.30 -2.59 -30.33
C ASN A 37 3.15 -1.38 -29.38
N TYR A 38 3.89 -0.30 -29.65
CA TYR A 38 3.88 0.93 -28.86
C TYR A 38 2.47 1.53 -28.75
N GLY A 39 1.72 1.58 -29.87
CA GLY A 39 0.38 2.16 -29.89
C GLY A 39 -0.63 1.42 -28.99
N LEU A 40 -0.47 0.10 -28.82
CA LEU A 40 -1.31 -0.64 -27.88
C LEU A 40 -0.89 -0.32 -26.41
N ALA A 41 0.43 -0.22 -26.13
CA ALA A 41 0.92 0.15 -24.81
C ALA A 41 0.59 1.60 -24.42
N GLU A 42 0.57 2.56 -25.36
CA GLU A 42 0.11 3.94 -25.14
C GLU A 42 -1.36 4.01 -24.74
N ARG A 43 -2.22 3.13 -25.30
CA ARG A 43 -3.65 3.09 -24.99
C ARG A 43 -3.93 2.79 -23.53
N PHE A 44 -3.02 2.10 -22.86
CA PHE A 44 -3.12 1.68 -21.46
C PHE A 44 -2.11 2.42 -20.55
N SER A 45 -1.82 3.71 -20.82
CA SER A 45 -1.14 4.58 -19.85
C SER A 45 -2.01 4.77 -18.61
N GLN A 46 -1.38 5.07 -17.46
CA GLN A 46 -2.11 5.26 -16.19
C GLN A 46 -3.17 6.36 -16.32
N LYS A 47 -2.86 7.46 -17.01
CA LYS A 47 -3.80 8.55 -17.30
C LYS A 47 -5.03 8.04 -18.09
N LYS A 48 -4.82 7.26 -19.16
CA LYS A 48 -5.92 6.73 -19.98
C LYS A 48 -6.73 5.67 -19.24
N ILE A 49 -6.09 4.79 -18.48
CA ILE A 49 -6.77 3.80 -17.62
C ILE A 49 -7.68 4.50 -16.60
N SER A 50 -7.24 5.60 -15.99
CA SER A 50 -8.03 6.35 -15.01
C SER A 50 -9.34 6.93 -15.59
N GLN A 51 -9.42 7.04 -16.93
CA GLN A 51 -10.61 7.48 -17.67
C GLN A 51 -11.51 6.31 -18.12
N MET A 52 -11.04 5.07 -18.00
CA MET A 52 -11.75 3.85 -18.42
C MET A 52 -12.23 3.01 -17.21
N VAL A 53 -11.67 3.24 -16.04
CA VAL A 53 -11.96 2.50 -14.82
C VAL A 53 -12.51 3.46 -13.77
N TYR A 54 -13.59 3.05 -13.16
CA TYR A 54 -14.34 3.83 -12.19
C TYR A 54 -14.27 3.22 -10.80
N SER A 55 -15.35 3.25 -10.02
CA SER A 55 -15.38 2.61 -8.71
C SER A 55 -15.31 1.09 -8.83
N THR A 56 -14.43 0.47 -8.06
CA THR A 56 -14.24 -0.99 -7.99
C THR A 56 -14.50 -1.54 -6.60
N ARG A 57 -14.72 -0.66 -5.62
CA ARG A 57 -14.97 -1.00 -4.22
C ARG A 57 -15.79 0.05 -3.53
N ILE A 58 -16.55 -0.33 -2.52
CA ILE A 58 -17.27 0.58 -1.62
C ILE A 58 -16.43 0.76 -0.35
N ARG A 59 -16.30 2.02 0.08
CA ARG A 59 -15.89 2.40 1.43
C ARG A 59 -17.14 2.92 2.14
N PRO A 60 -17.74 2.15 3.06
CA PRO A 60 -18.96 2.57 3.73
C PRO A 60 -18.66 3.69 4.73
N ASN A 61 -19.53 4.70 4.76
CA ASN A 61 -19.56 5.72 5.80
C ASN A 61 -20.78 5.43 6.67
N TRP A 62 -20.56 4.86 7.84
CA TRP A 62 -21.64 4.43 8.73
C TRP A 62 -22.32 5.62 9.38
N PHE A 63 -23.63 5.50 9.60
CA PHE A 63 -24.42 6.43 10.41
C PHE A 63 -24.12 6.24 11.90
N VAL A 64 -24.17 7.34 12.66
CA VAL A 64 -24.03 7.27 14.12
C VAL A 64 -25.29 6.64 14.71
N GLY A 65 -25.14 5.60 15.52
CA GLY A 65 -26.27 4.97 16.23
C GLY A 65 -27.20 4.10 15.37
N SER A 66 -26.84 3.82 14.11
CA SER A 66 -27.57 2.86 13.27
C SER A 66 -26.64 2.14 12.31
N ASN A 67 -27.08 0.98 11.79
CA ASN A 67 -26.32 0.22 10.80
C ASN A 67 -26.55 0.70 9.36
N LYS A 68 -27.11 1.87 9.16
CA LYS A 68 -27.17 2.50 7.85
C LYS A 68 -25.78 2.99 7.48
N PHE A 69 -25.52 3.03 6.19
CA PHE A 69 -24.30 3.64 5.67
C PHE A 69 -24.58 4.33 4.34
N TRP A 70 -23.72 5.28 3.97
CA TRP A 70 -23.73 5.89 2.66
C TRP A 70 -22.39 5.69 1.98
N TYR A 71 -22.40 5.77 0.65
CA TYR A 71 -21.21 5.71 -0.19
C TYR A 71 -21.44 6.43 -1.51
N SER A 72 -20.35 6.74 -2.21
CA SER A 72 -20.39 7.20 -3.60
C SER A 72 -19.96 6.07 -4.54
N TRP A 73 -20.58 6.01 -5.70
CA TRP A 73 -20.25 5.08 -6.77
C TRP A 73 -20.14 5.79 -8.10
N LYS A 74 -18.97 5.69 -8.76
CA LYS A 74 -18.69 6.30 -10.05
C LYS A 74 -18.76 5.23 -11.15
N THR A 75 -19.43 5.56 -12.24
CA THR A 75 -19.51 4.79 -13.50
C THR A 75 -19.16 5.68 -14.68
N ALA A 76 -19.26 5.16 -15.91
CA ALA A 76 -19.15 5.97 -17.14
C ALA A 76 -20.19 7.09 -17.23
N GLU A 77 -21.35 6.93 -16.57
CA GLU A 77 -22.45 7.89 -16.56
C GLU A 77 -22.28 9.01 -15.52
N GLY A 78 -21.30 8.89 -14.63
CA GLY A 78 -21.04 9.86 -13.56
C GLY A 78 -21.02 9.24 -12.17
N THR A 79 -21.08 10.11 -11.14
CA THR A 79 -21.04 9.70 -9.72
C THR A 79 -22.42 9.79 -9.10
N LYS A 80 -22.87 8.71 -8.48
CA LYS A 80 -24.10 8.66 -7.68
C LYS A 80 -23.79 8.40 -6.21
N TYR A 81 -24.68 8.79 -5.33
CA TYR A 81 -24.55 8.66 -3.88
C TYR A 81 -25.74 7.89 -3.33
N TYR A 82 -25.47 6.89 -2.51
CA TYR A 82 -26.47 5.98 -1.99
C TYR A 82 -26.46 5.92 -0.47
N ILE A 83 -27.66 5.78 0.11
CA ILE A 83 -27.85 5.33 1.47
C ILE A 83 -28.40 3.91 1.43
N VAL A 84 -27.76 3.02 2.20
CA VAL A 84 -28.20 1.64 2.40
C VAL A 84 -28.75 1.47 3.80
N ASP A 85 -29.93 0.87 3.92
CA ASP A 85 -30.52 0.43 5.19
C ASP A 85 -30.49 -1.11 5.22
N PRO A 86 -29.55 -1.72 5.94
CA PRO A 86 -29.38 -3.18 6.00
C PRO A 86 -30.62 -3.89 6.55
N VAL A 87 -31.30 -3.27 7.52
CA VAL A 87 -32.49 -3.86 8.16
C VAL A 87 -33.67 -3.94 7.18
N LYS A 88 -33.86 -2.89 6.39
CA LYS A 88 -34.91 -2.83 5.34
C LYS A 88 -34.47 -3.47 4.05
N LYS A 89 -33.21 -3.83 3.92
CA LYS A 89 -32.60 -4.30 2.65
C LYS A 89 -32.87 -3.35 1.49
N SER A 90 -32.73 -2.06 1.73
CA SER A 90 -33.01 -1.01 0.74
C SER A 90 -31.76 -0.18 0.42
N LYS A 91 -31.61 0.18 -0.86
CA LYS A 91 -30.61 1.07 -1.41
C LYS A 91 -31.35 2.25 -2.05
N THR A 92 -31.09 3.47 -1.59
CA THR A 92 -31.77 4.68 -2.04
C THR A 92 -30.76 5.71 -2.49
N GLU A 93 -30.97 6.30 -3.66
CA GLU A 93 -30.16 7.42 -4.14
C GLU A 93 -30.40 8.66 -3.29
N VAL A 94 -29.31 9.31 -2.87
CA VAL A 94 -29.35 10.49 -1.99
C VAL A 94 -29.78 11.74 -2.73
N PHE A 95 -29.09 12.03 -3.83
CA PHE A 95 -29.25 13.24 -4.63
C PHE A 95 -29.92 12.93 -5.96
N ASP A 96 -30.86 13.76 -6.34
CA ASP A 96 -31.25 13.92 -7.73
C ASP A 96 -30.20 14.82 -8.39
N MET A 97 -29.24 14.21 -9.10
CA MET A 97 -28.05 14.92 -9.61
C MET A 97 -28.38 16.00 -10.63
N GLU A 98 -29.43 15.82 -11.44
CA GLU A 98 -29.88 16.86 -12.41
C GLU A 98 -30.46 18.07 -11.68
N LYS A 99 -31.33 17.82 -10.71
CA LYS A 99 -31.92 18.88 -9.89
C LYS A 99 -30.86 19.58 -9.06
N LEU A 100 -29.90 18.82 -8.51
CA LEU A 100 -28.78 19.38 -7.74
C LEU A 100 -27.90 20.29 -8.62
N ALA A 101 -27.55 19.85 -9.83
CA ALA A 101 -26.78 20.64 -10.79
C ALA A 101 -27.48 21.97 -11.14
N MET A 102 -28.80 21.94 -11.38
CA MET A 102 -29.57 23.14 -11.63
C MET A 102 -29.54 24.11 -10.45
N GLN A 103 -29.79 23.62 -9.24
CA GLN A 103 -29.78 24.45 -8.03
C GLN A 103 -28.40 25.06 -7.74
N LEU A 104 -27.34 24.27 -7.89
CA LEU A 104 -25.97 24.76 -7.74
C LEU A 104 -25.62 25.81 -8.80
N THR A 105 -25.97 25.58 -10.07
CA THR A 105 -25.77 26.56 -11.16
C THR A 105 -26.46 27.89 -10.86
N GLU A 106 -27.66 27.84 -10.32
CA GLU A 106 -28.41 29.05 -9.97
C GLU A 106 -27.74 29.85 -8.84
N ILE A 107 -27.24 29.14 -7.80
CA ILE A 107 -26.65 29.79 -6.61
C ILE A 107 -25.22 30.25 -6.89
N VAL A 108 -24.38 29.37 -7.42
CA VAL A 108 -22.93 29.61 -7.62
C VAL A 108 -22.66 30.50 -8.84
N ARG A 109 -23.58 30.52 -9.79
CA ARG A 109 -23.48 31.21 -11.09
C ARG A 109 -22.39 30.64 -12.00
N ASP A 110 -22.07 29.36 -11.82
CA ASP A 110 -21.28 28.54 -12.72
C ASP A 110 -22.11 27.37 -13.23
N PRO A 111 -21.95 26.95 -14.49
CA PRO A 111 -22.67 25.79 -15.00
C PRO A 111 -22.09 24.49 -14.44
N PHE A 112 -22.93 23.60 -13.96
CA PHE A 112 -22.55 22.28 -13.49
C PHE A 112 -23.22 21.18 -14.33
N GLU A 113 -22.42 20.21 -14.73
CA GLU A 113 -22.91 18.99 -15.36
C GLU A 113 -23.30 17.97 -14.26
N ALA A 114 -24.50 17.39 -14.36
CA ALA A 114 -25.03 16.48 -13.37
C ALA A 114 -24.12 15.25 -13.10
N ALA A 115 -23.46 14.74 -14.14
CA ALA A 115 -22.56 13.60 -14.04
C ALA A 115 -21.24 13.90 -13.28
N HIS A 116 -20.83 15.19 -13.20
CA HIS A 116 -19.51 15.60 -12.76
C HIS A 116 -19.51 16.75 -11.74
N ILE A 117 -20.51 16.81 -10.86
CA ILE A 117 -20.55 17.83 -9.80
C ILE A 117 -19.34 17.66 -8.88
N PRO A 118 -18.45 18.68 -8.73
CA PRO A 118 -17.20 18.58 -7.98
C PRO A 118 -17.42 18.80 -6.48
N MET A 119 -18.25 17.97 -5.85
CA MET A 119 -18.46 18.04 -4.39
C MET A 119 -17.18 17.70 -3.63
N GLN A 120 -16.76 18.59 -2.72
CA GLN A 120 -15.60 18.43 -1.87
C GLN A 120 -16.06 18.32 -0.40
N GLY A 121 -15.30 17.56 0.40
CA GLY A 121 -15.54 17.47 1.85
C GLY A 121 -16.90 16.94 2.25
N LEU A 122 -17.54 16.10 1.40
CA LEU A 122 -18.87 15.56 1.69
C LEU A 122 -18.88 14.79 3.02
N LYS A 123 -19.68 15.26 3.97
CA LYS A 123 -19.82 14.69 5.31
C LYS A 123 -21.30 14.55 5.69
N LEU A 124 -21.62 13.47 6.39
CA LEU A 124 -22.93 13.30 7.02
C LEU A 124 -22.89 13.92 8.43
N LYS A 125 -23.84 14.78 8.72
CA LYS A 125 -24.02 15.45 10.02
C LYS A 125 -25.37 15.04 10.64
N GLU A 126 -25.34 14.70 11.95
CA GLU A 126 -26.52 14.35 12.73
C GLU A 126 -27.41 13.26 12.13
N ASP A 127 -26.84 12.40 11.24
CA ASP A 127 -27.58 11.40 10.45
C ASP A 127 -28.74 11.98 9.61
N LYS A 128 -28.74 13.30 9.36
CA LYS A 128 -29.84 14.04 8.70
C LYS A 128 -29.40 14.90 7.54
N TYR A 129 -28.19 15.44 7.59
CA TYR A 129 -27.73 16.45 6.65
C TYR A 129 -26.43 16.00 5.98
N PHE A 130 -26.32 16.24 4.67
CA PHE A 130 -25.03 16.23 4.00
C PHE A 130 -24.50 17.66 3.92
N GLU A 131 -23.27 17.88 4.39
CA GLU A 131 -22.51 19.10 4.19
C GLU A 131 -21.45 18.87 3.14
N PHE A 132 -21.25 19.82 2.23
CA PHE A 132 -20.21 19.76 1.20
C PHE A 132 -19.89 21.15 0.65
N ASP A 133 -18.71 21.23 0.03
CA ASP A 133 -18.24 22.44 -0.63
C ASP A 133 -18.28 22.28 -2.14
N ILE A 134 -18.55 23.41 -2.81
CA ILE A 134 -18.42 23.58 -4.26
C ILE A 134 -17.42 24.67 -4.55
N GLN A 135 -16.38 24.35 -5.31
CA GLN A 135 -15.41 25.30 -5.80
C GLN A 135 -15.94 25.94 -7.08
N SER A 136 -16.05 27.28 -7.09
CA SER A 136 -16.43 28.06 -8.24
C SER A 136 -15.23 28.34 -9.14
N THR A 137 -15.47 28.64 -10.42
CA THR A 137 -14.45 29.19 -11.34
C THR A 137 -14.20 30.69 -11.11
N ARG A 138 -15.07 31.35 -10.34
CA ARG A 138 -14.98 32.79 -10.08
C ARG A 138 -13.80 33.08 -9.14
N PRO A 139 -12.91 34.05 -9.52
CA PRO A 139 -11.80 34.44 -8.67
C PRO A 139 -12.28 35.04 -7.35
N LYS A 140 -11.52 34.84 -6.28
CA LYS A 140 -11.73 35.54 -5.03
C LYS A 140 -11.47 37.02 -5.21
N THR A 141 -12.24 37.90 -4.51
CA THR A 141 -12.02 39.34 -4.47
C THR A 141 -11.95 39.83 -3.03
N ASP A 142 -11.08 40.80 -2.76
CA ASP A 142 -11.05 41.51 -1.48
C ASP A 142 -12.25 42.47 -1.32
N SER A 143 -12.35 43.13 -0.17
CA SER A 143 -13.40 44.07 0.13
C SER A 143 -13.41 45.32 -0.78
N LEU A 144 -12.34 45.55 -1.53
CA LEU A 144 -12.18 46.61 -2.51
C LEU A 144 -12.41 46.14 -3.96
N GLY A 145 -12.81 44.84 -4.14
CA GLY A 145 -13.06 44.23 -5.44
C GLY A 145 -11.81 43.82 -6.24
N ARG A 146 -10.62 43.80 -5.61
CA ARG A 146 -9.38 43.40 -6.29
C ARG A 146 -9.25 41.87 -6.23
N THR A 147 -8.89 41.27 -7.37
CA THR A 147 -8.67 39.82 -7.48
C THR A 147 -7.58 39.37 -6.54
N GLN A 148 -7.88 38.31 -5.78
CA GLN A 148 -6.96 37.59 -4.94
C GLN A 148 -6.65 36.21 -5.56
N GLU A 149 -5.61 35.56 -5.06
CA GLU A 149 -5.27 34.18 -5.45
C GLU A 149 -6.36 33.20 -5.03
N GLY A 150 -6.69 32.28 -5.95
CA GLY A 150 -7.72 31.26 -5.76
C GLY A 150 -9.12 31.68 -6.20
N THR A 151 -10.06 30.75 -6.04
CA THR A 151 -11.46 30.90 -6.45
C THR A 151 -12.41 30.80 -5.25
N VAL A 152 -13.64 31.29 -5.42
CA VAL A 152 -14.66 31.31 -4.37
C VAL A 152 -15.11 29.88 -4.07
N ARG A 153 -15.20 29.53 -2.80
CA ARG A 153 -15.77 28.27 -2.32
C ARG A 153 -17.13 28.55 -1.68
N TYR A 154 -18.13 27.74 -2.02
CA TYR A 154 -19.48 27.81 -1.50
C TYR A 154 -19.74 26.60 -0.60
N HIS A 155 -20.28 26.81 0.60
CA HIS A 155 -20.63 25.76 1.52
C HIS A 155 -22.15 25.49 1.52
N PHE A 156 -22.53 24.22 1.39
CA PHE A 156 -23.92 23.78 1.29
C PHE A 156 -24.28 22.75 2.35
N THR A 157 -25.54 22.80 2.76
CA THR A 157 -26.19 21.77 3.57
C THR A 157 -27.37 21.20 2.77
N TYR A 158 -27.44 19.87 2.68
CA TYR A 158 -28.53 19.14 2.02
C TYR A 158 -29.26 18.25 3.03
N GLU A 159 -30.55 18.52 3.27
CA GLU A 159 -31.39 17.75 4.18
C GLU A 159 -31.92 16.49 3.49
N ILE A 160 -31.61 15.29 4.02
CA ILE A 160 -31.95 14.00 3.39
C ILE A 160 -33.47 13.82 3.28
N ALA A 161 -34.25 14.16 4.33
CA ALA A 161 -35.69 13.90 4.39
C ALA A 161 -36.49 14.79 3.45
N SER A 162 -36.20 16.09 3.40
CA SER A 162 -36.89 17.07 2.58
C SER A 162 -36.32 17.24 1.18
N LYS A 163 -35.11 16.68 0.95
CA LYS A 163 -34.29 16.86 -0.29
C LYS A 163 -34.05 18.35 -0.59
N LYS A 164 -33.90 19.17 0.46
CA LYS A 164 -33.70 20.61 0.34
C LYS A 164 -32.23 20.95 0.42
N LEU A 165 -31.72 21.64 -0.62
CA LEU A 165 -30.41 22.26 -0.64
C LEU A 165 -30.50 23.65 0.01
N THR A 166 -29.56 23.97 0.90
CA THR A 166 -29.45 25.28 1.53
C THR A 166 -28.02 25.77 1.38
N PHE A 167 -27.85 26.97 0.86
CA PHE A 167 -26.57 27.69 0.86
C PHE A 167 -26.33 28.25 2.27
N THR A 168 -25.17 27.94 2.85
CA THR A 168 -24.87 28.27 4.25
C THR A 168 -23.93 29.47 4.33
N THR A 169 -22.76 29.41 3.69
CA THR A 169 -21.76 30.51 3.68
C THR A 169 -20.94 30.47 2.41
N GLN A 170 -20.22 31.57 2.11
CA GLN A 170 -19.27 31.62 1.00
C GLN A 170 -17.90 31.01 1.34
N GLU A 171 -17.52 30.90 2.60
CA GLU A 171 -16.33 30.21 3.08
C GLU A 171 -16.58 29.70 4.48
N GLN A 172 -16.58 28.38 4.64
CA GLN A 172 -16.35 27.80 5.94
C GLN A 172 -14.85 27.54 6.07
N LYS A 173 -14.18 28.30 6.93
CA LYS A 173 -12.79 27.98 7.31
C LYS A 173 -12.83 26.71 8.16
N ASP A 174 -11.78 25.89 8.05
CA ASP A 174 -11.63 24.73 8.96
C ASP A 174 -11.79 25.22 10.39
N ARG A 175 -12.67 24.59 11.15
CA ARG A 175 -12.97 25.00 12.53
C ARG A 175 -11.78 24.80 13.45
N TYR A 176 -10.88 23.85 13.09
CA TYR A 176 -9.68 23.52 13.83
C TYR A 176 -8.50 23.42 12.87
N PRO A 177 -7.31 23.88 13.28
CA PRO A 177 -6.13 23.81 12.43
C PRO A 177 -5.59 22.38 12.33
N ARG A 178 -5.12 21.97 11.15
CA ARG A 178 -4.60 20.62 10.90
C ARG A 178 -3.30 20.29 11.64
N TRP A 179 -2.56 21.32 12.06
CA TRP A 179 -1.33 21.17 12.84
C TRP A 179 -1.57 20.89 14.32
N ALA A 180 -2.80 20.92 14.83
CA ALA A 180 -3.14 20.64 16.21
C ALA A 180 -3.75 19.24 16.38
N SER A 181 -3.27 18.49 17.38
CA SER A 181 -3.94 17.31 17.89
C SER A 181 -5.04 17.75 18.88
N VAL A 182 -6.29 17.62 18.47
CA VAL A 182 -7.45 18.12 19.25
C VAL A 182 -7.93 17.03 20.20
N SER A 183 -8.26 17.44 21.45
CA SER A 183 -8.84 16.52 22.44
C SER A 183 -10.18 15.94 21.98
N PRO A 184 -10.58 14.73 22.45
CA PRO A 184 -11.82 14.07 22.03
C PRO A 184 -13.10 14.89 22.27
N ASP A 185 -13.09 15.76 23.29
CA ASP A 185 -14.19 16.68 23.61
C ASP A 185 -14.15 17.99 22.81
N GLY A 186 -13.08 18.24 22.04
CA GLY A 186 -12.90 19.43 21.21
C GLY A 186 -12.58 20.71 21.99
N THR A 187 -12.26 20.62 23.29
CA THR A 187 -12.06 21.80 24.15
C THR A 187 -10.64 22.36 24.09
N ARG A 188 -9.66 21.57 23.69
CA ARG A 188 -8.24 21.95 23.64
C ARG A 188 -7.52 21.27 22.47
N GLY A 189 -6.36 21.82 22.09
CA GLY A 189 -5.47 21.19 21.12
C GLY A 189 -4.01 21.39 21.49
N VAL A 190 -3.23 20.36 21.29
CA VAL A 190 -1.78 20.33 21.52
C VAL A 190 -1.06 20.37 20.18
N TYR A 191 0.06 21.08 20.11
CA TYR A 191 0.90 21.20 18.93
C TYR A 191 2.37 21.34 19.33
N VAL A 192 3.27 21.19 18.36
CA VAL A 192 4.72 21.40 18.52
C VAL A 192 5.15 22.70 17.87
N ARG A 193 6.03 23.42 18.53
CA ARG A 193 6.79 24.55 17.98
C ARG A 193 8.18 24.60 18.65
N ASN A 194 9.23 24.80 17.85
CA ASN A 194 10.61 24.78 18.34
C ASN A 194 10.91 23.55 19.20
N HIS A 195 10.46 22.37 18.76
CA HIS A 195 10.64 21.08 19.42
C HIS A 195 9.89 20.90 20.75
N ASN A 196 9.07 21.86 21.17
CA ASN A 196 8.34 21.83 22.43
C ASN A 196 6.82 21.76 22.22
N LEU A 197 6.12 21.12 23.17
CA LEU A 197 4.67 21.05 23.20
C LEU A 197 4.05 22.33 23.75
N PHE A 198 2.97 22.73 23.10
CA PHE A 198 2.10 23.84 23.51
C PHE A 198 0.64 23.39 23.49
N VAL A 199 -0.19 24.05 24.30
CA VAL A 199 -1.63 23.82 24.35
C VAL A 199 -2.38 25.15 24.14
N MET A 200 -3.50 25.04 23.41
CA MET A 200 -4.51 26.08 23.23
C MET A 200 -5.89 25.58 23.65
N ASP A 201 -6.75 26.48 24.09
CA ASP A 201 -8.19 26.22 24.23
C ASP A 201 -8.90 26.26 22.86
N SER A 202 -10.18 25.82 22.84
CA SER A 202 -10.98 25.77 21.61
C SER A 202 -11.22 27.15 20.99
N THR A 203 -11.17 28.24 21.78
CA THR A 203 -11.32 29.63 21.30
C THR A 203 -10.07 30.04 20.54
N SER A 204 -8.90 29.84 21.14
CA SER A 204 -7.59 30.14 20.52
C SER A 204 -7.34 29.27 19.29
N LEU A 205 -7.75 27.99 19.29
CA LEU A 205 -7.65 27.12 18.11
C LEU A 205 -8.47 27.65 16.93
N ARG A 206 -9.69 28.14 17.18
CA ARG A 206 -10.54 28.73 16.13
C ARG A 206 -9.97 30.05 15.61
N LEU A 207 -9.43 30.90 16.50
CA LEU A 207 -8.74 32.12 16.09
C LEU A 207 -7.52 31.79 15.22
N ALA A 208 -6.71 30.82 15.66
CA ALA A 208 -5.51 30.38 14.93
C ALA A 208 -5.83 29.71 13.59
N ALA A 209 -6.98 29.05 13.44
CA ALA A 209 -7.46 28.51 12.19
C ALA A 209 -7.90 29.62 11.22
N ALA A 210 -8.45 30.71 11.76
CA ALA A 210 -8.89 31.87 10.99
C ALA A 210 -7.72 32.79 10.60
N ASP A 211 -6.88 33.13 11.56
CA ASP A 211 -5.64 33.92 11.38
C ASP A 211 -4.57 33.40 12.36
N PRO A 212 -3.53 32.72 11.89
CA PRO A 212 -2.47 32.18 12.75
C PRO A 212 -1.71 33.23 13.56
N LYS A 213 -1.85 34.54 13.20
CA LYS A 213 -1.17 35.68 13.82
C LYS A 213 -2.10 36.57 14.65
N ASP A 214 -3.36 36.12 14.88
CA ASP A 214 -4.32 36.89 15.68
C ASP A 214 -3.75 37.14 17.11
N SER A 215 -3.77 38.41 17.54
CA SER A 215 -3.23 38.82 18.84
C SER A 215 -4.00 38.32 20.06
N LEU A 216 -5.21 37.79 19.86
CA LEU A 216 -6.05 37.22 20.94
C LEU A 216 -5.78 35.74 21.19
N ILE A 217 -4.91 35.11 20.38
CA ILE A 217 -4.52 33.71 20.59
C ILE A 217 -3.74 33.59 21.89
N VAL A 218 -4.25 32.74 22.78
CA VAL A 218 -3.58 32.37 24.02
C VAL A 218 -3.02 30.96 23.90
N GLU A 219 -1.71 30.83 24.11
CA GLU A 219 -1.00 29.56 24.08
C GLU A 219 -0.15 29.39 25.34
N ARG A 220 -0.10 28.16 25.85
CA ARG A 220 0.68 27.80 27.04
C ARG A 220 1.67 26.71 26.68
N ALA A 221 2.94 26.91 27.00
CA ALA A 221 3.97 25.89 26.87
C ALA A 221 3.73 24.77 27.90
N LEU A 222 3.80 23.53 27.44
CA LEU A 222 3.79 22.33 28.28
C LEU A 222 5.21 21.84 28.54
N THR A 223 6.16 22.10 27.60
CA THR A 223 7.56 21.72 27.70
C THR A 223 8.48 22.87 27.27
N THR A 224 9.75 22.86 27.71
CA THR A 224 10.75 23.91 27.39
C THR A 224 12.14 23.34 27.10
N ASP A 225 12.30 22.02 27.12
CA ASP A 225 13.56 21.29 27.03
C ASP A 225 13.75 20.55 25.69
N GLY A 226 12.87 20.79 24.74
CA GLY A 226 12.92 20.18 23.39
C GLY A 226 14.09 20.69 22.59
N THR A 227 14.79 19.78 21.89
CA THR A 227 15.88 20.08 20.96
C THR A 227 15.68 19.30 19.66
N ALA A 228 16.50 19.56 18.65
CA ALA A 228 16.42 18.86 17.35
C ALA A 228 16.63 17.33 17.48
N GLU A 229 17.52 16.92 18.39
CA GLU A 229 17.82 15.51 18.61
C GLU A 229 16.91 14.87 19.69
N TRP A 230 16.21 15.68 20.47
CA TRP A 230 15.27 15.26 21.51
C TRP A 230 14.00 16.10 21.44
N SER A 231 13.23 15.88 20.39
CA SER A 231 12.01 16.64 20.11
C SER A 231 10.79 16.04 20.83
N TRP A 232 9.83 16.88 21.18
CA TRP A 232 8.51 16.46 21.65
C TRP A 232 7.51 16.22 20.51
N THR A 233 7.98 15.99 19.29
CA THR A 233 7.09 15.58 18.18
C THR A 233 6.52 14.18 18.36
N GLY A 234 7.23 13.29 19.06
CA GLY A 234 6.88 11.88 19.18
C GLY A 234 7.31 11.02 17.99
N GLU A 235 8.03 11.59 17.04
CA GLU A 235 8.53 10.87 15.85
C GLU A 235 9.89 10.21 16.12
N ASN A 236 10.04 8.98 15.63
CA ASN A 236 11.33 8.29 15.52
C ASN A 236 11.73 8.04 14.07
N TYR A 237 11.11 8.76 13.14
CA TYR A 237 11.22 8.51 11.71
C TYR A 237 12.39 9.26 11.08
N HIS A 238 12.93 8.67 10.01
CA HIS A 238 14.05 9.14 9.21
C HIS A 238 13.56 9.88 7.97
N GLY A 239 12.86 10.97 8.14
CA GLY A 239 12.39 11.79 7.03
C GLY A 239 13.29 12.99 6.74
N ASP A 240 13.05 13.64 5.60
CA ASP A 240 13.65 14.92 5.27
C ASP A 240 13.19 15.98 6.26
N THR A 241 14.09 16.46 7.08
CA THR A 241 13.83 17.37 8.20
C THR A 241 13.98 18.85 7.84
N VAL A 242 13.76 19.24 6.60
CA VAL A 242 13.65 20.68 6.26
C VAL A 242 12.27 21.19 6.67
N THR A 243 11.92 20.98 7.92
CA THR A 243 10.70 21.57 8.49
C THR A 243 11.09 22.84 9.23
N ASP A 244 10.42 23.93 8.93
CA ASP A 244 10.56 25.15 9.72
C ASP A 244 9.98 24.89 11.12
N THR A 245 10.85 24.65 12.09
CA THR A 245 10.45 24.36 13.47
C THR A 245 9.81 25.55 14.19
N THR A 246 9.92 26.77 13.62
CA THR A 246 9.25 27.97 14.14
C THR A 246 7.75 27.98 13.85
N GLU A 247 7.31 27.24 12.84
CA GLU A 247 5.91 27.01 12.51
C GLU A 247 5.28 25.94 13.43
N ARG A 248 3.96 26.02 13.61
CA ARG A 248 3.21 25.02 14.39
C ARG A 248 3.09 23.73 13.60
N SER A 249 3.40 22.59 14.24
CA SER A 249 3.33 21.25 13.63
C SER A 249 2.58 20.25 14.50
N PHE A 250 2.07 19.21 13.87
CA PHE A 250 1.25 18.16 14.52
C PHE A 250 2.14 17.27 15.41
N PRO A 251 1.77 17.04 16.70
CA PRO A 251 2.45 16.08 17.57
C PRO A 251 1.83 14.68 17.43
N TYR A 252 2.66 13.65 17.53
CA TYR A 252 2.20 12.25 17.59
C TYR A 252 1.87 11.84 19.02
N ILE A 253 0.78 12.39 19.53
CA ILE A 253 0.24 12.13 20.88
C ILE A 253 -1.06 11.36 20.79
N THR A 254 -1.40 10.64 21.86
CA THR A 254 -2.69 9.94 22.00
C THR A 254 -3.41 10.40 23.25
N TRP A 255 -4.68 10.78 23.09
CA TRP A 255 -5.53 11.32 24.14
C TRP A 255 -6.24 10.24 24.95
N SER A 256 -6.47 10.49 26.26
CA SER A 256 -7.49 9.77 27.01
C SER A 256 -8.89 10.05 26.44
N PRO A 257 -9.84 9.12 26.57
CA PRO A 257 -11.21 9.33 26.08
C PRO A 257 -11.88 10.63 26.60
N ASP A 258 -11.61 11.01 27.85
CA ASP A 258 -12.13 12.26 28.47
C ASP A 258 -11.37 13.53 28.04
N GLY A 259 -10.24 13.38 27.32
CA GLY A 259 -9.42 14.49 26.84
C GLY A 259 -8.61 15.22 27.92
N ARG A 260 -8.57 14.70 29.17
CA ARG A 260 -7.80 15.28 30.26
C ARG A 260 -6.31 14.95 30.17
N HIS A 261 -5.99 13.72 29.79
CA HIS A 261 -4.62 13.24 29.65
C HIS A 261 -4.27 13.00 28.21
N PHE A 262 -2.98 13.05 27.89
CA PHE A 262 -2.42 12.45 26.68
C PHE A 262 -1.09 11.77 26.99
N SER A 263 -0.76 10.80 26.15
CA SER A 263 0.53 10.09 26.21
C SER A 263 1.36 10.35 24.95
N ILE A 264 2.67 10.27 25.11
CA ILE A 264 3.65 10.42 24.05
C ILE A 264 4.88 9.56 24.34
N ILE A 265 5.45 8.94 23.31
CA ILE A 265 6.81 8.41 23.37
C ILE A 265 7.74 9.45 22.77
N ARG A 266 8.63 10.01 23.61
CA ARG A 266 9.67 10.95 23.21
C ARG A 266 10.92 10.17 22.83
N TRP A 267 11.52 10.49 21.67
CA TRP A 267 12.67 9.73 21.15
C TRP A 267 13.95 10.57 21.17
N ASP A 268 15.00 10.02 21.81
CA ASP A 268 16.37 10.55 21.72
C ASP A 268 17.01 10.03 20.43
N MET A 269 17.14 10.91 19.44
CA MET A 269 17.72 10.62 18.13
C MET A 269 19.23 10.84 18.09
N SER A 270 19.84 11.32 19.17
CA SER A 270 21.29 11.64 19.22
C SER A 270 22.23 10.44 18.88
N PRO A 271 21.86 9.17 19.18
CA PRO A 271 22.68 8.03 18.77
C PRO A 271 22.60 7.70 17.27
N VAL A 272 21.56 8.19 16.56
CA VAL A 272 21.30 7.84 15.16
C VAL A 272 22.10 8.76 14.24
N LYS A 273 22.90 8.15 13.36
CA LYS A 273 23.68 8.92 12.38
C LYS A 273 22.81 9.48 11.27
N LYS A 274 23.35 10.49 10.57
CA LYS A 274 22.67 11.15 9.47
C LYS A 274 23.23 10.71 8.11
N LEU A 275 22.34 10.61 7.12
CA LEU A 275 22.66 10.59 5.70
C LEU A 275 22.23 11.90 5.05
N TRP A 276 22.60 12.05 3.80
CA TRP A 276 22.26 13.21 3.00
C TRP A 276 22.10 12.86 1.54
N VAL A 277 21.23 13.59 0.84
CA VAL A 277 21.09 13.58 -0.61
C VAL A 277 21.21 15.00 -1.14
N ILE A 278 21.60 15.14 -2.40
CA ILE A 278 21.72 16.44 -3.05
C ILE A 278 20.63 16.54 -4.11
N ASN A 279 19.68 17.45 -3.90
CA ASN A 279 18.74 17.82 -4.94
C ASN A 279 19.45 18.74 -5.93
N ALA A 280 19.95 18.15 -7.03
CA ALA A 280 20.76 18.82 -8.02
C ALA A 280 19.97 19.82 -8.89
N VAL A 281 18.63 19.66 -8.94
CA VAL A 281 17.74 20.50 -9.79
C VAL A 281 17.02 21.61 -9.03
N SER A 282 17.23 21.71 -7.71
CA SER A 282 16.69 22.83 -6.92
C SER A 282 17.12 24.17 -7.45
N GLN A 283 16.23 25.18 -7.40
CA GLN A 283 16.48 26.54 -7.81
C GLN A 283 16.60 27.47 -6.59
N PRO A 284 17.46 28.51 -6.59
CA PRO A 284 18.44 28.86 -7.64
C PRO A 284 19.74 28.04 -7.57
N ARG A 285 19.91 27.18 -6.61
CA ARG A 285 21.11 26.35 -6.40
C ARG A 285 20.74 24.94 -5.93
N PRO A 286 21.59 23.92 -6.17
CA PRO A 286 21.46 22.63 -5.54
C PRO A 286 21.35 22.75 -4.02
N THR A 287 20.50 21.92 -3.41
CA THR A 287 20.27 21.86 -1.97
C THR A 287 20.69 20.53 -1.39
N LEU A 288 21.28 20.59 -0.20
CA LEU A 288 21.61 19.42 0.60
C LEU A 288 20.45 19.13 1.54
N GLN A 289 19.91 17.92 1.47
CA GLN A 289 18.92 17.41 2.41
C GLN A 289 19.61 16.43 3.36
N THR A 290 19.47 16.65 4.66
CA THR A 290 20.11 15.83 5.71
C THR A 290 19.03 15.25 6.61
N TYR A 291 19.11 13.94 6.91
CA TYR A 291 18.11 13.25 7.72
C TYR A 291 18.75 12.13 8.55
N HIS A 292 18.12 11.77 9.68
CA HIS A 292 18.53 10.63 10.46
C HIS A 292 18.28 9.33 9.68
N TYR A 293 19.24 8.42 9.69
CA TYR A 293 19.11 7.15 8.99
C TYR A 293 19.91 6.07 9.71
N GLN A 294 19.19 5.16 10.36
CA GLN A 294 19.81 4.04 11.06
C GLN A 294 20.06 2.88 10.11
N MET A 295 21.32 2.53 9.92
CA MET A 295 21.72 1.33 9.19
C MET A 295 21.70 0.10 10.10
N PRO A 296 21.65 -1.14 9.53
CA PRO A 296 21.68 -2.36 10.32
C PRO A 296 22.91 -2.46 11.21
N GLY A 297 22.69 -2.83 12.48
CA GLY A 297 23.74 -2.94 13.49
C GLY A 297 24.15 -1.62 14.16
N GLU A 298 23.70 -0.45 13.65
CA GLU A 298 24.02 0.84 14.29
C GLU A 298 23.17 1.10 15.55
N PRO A 299 23.60 2.03 16.43
CA PRO A 299 22.81 2.40 17.60
C PRO A 299 21.38 2.83 17.24
N ALA A 300 20.40 2.44 18.05
CA ALA A 300 18.99 2.78 17.89
C ALA A 300 18.62 4.07 18.66
N PRO A 301 17.54 4.78 18.27
CA PRO A 301 16.97 5.81 19.10
C PRO A 301 16.48 5.23 20.43
N LYS A 302 16.39 6.07 21.47
CA LYS A 302 15.92 5.66 22.80
C LYS A 302 14.59 6.35 23.09
N GLY A 303 13.54 5.55 23.30
CA GLY A 303 12.21 6.07 23.65
C GLY A 303 12.02 6.23 25.16
N SER A 304 11.35 7.29 25.58
CA SER A 304 10.80 7.49 26.91
C SER A 304 9.29 7.78 26.82
N LEU A 305 8.51 7.11 27.69
CA LEU A 305 7.05 7.25 27.73
C LEU A 305 6.66 8.33 28.73
N HIS A 306 5.84 9.29 28.29
CA HIS A 306 5.34 10.37 29.15
C HIS A 306 3.82 10.44 29.10
N ILE A 307 3.20 10.71 30.25
CA ILE A 307 1.78 11.02 30.39
C ILE A 307 1.68 12.46 30.88
N PHE A 308 0.86 13.25 30.19
CA PHE A 308 0.57 14.64 30.54
C PHE A 308 -0.83 14.78 31.12
N ASP A 309 -0.97 15.48 32.26
CA ASP A 309 -2.24 16.07 32.71
C ASP A 309 -2.28 17.51 32.13
N VAL A 310 -3.19 17.74 31.18
CA VAL A 310 -3.25 19.03 30.47
C VAL A 310 -3.77 20.15 31.35
N ASP A 311 -4.66 19.86 32.31
CA ASP A 311 -5.21 20.85 33.22
C ASP A 311 -4.16 21.29 34.25
N ALA A 312 -3.49 20.33 34.86
CA ALA A 312 -2.40 20.60 35.80
C ALA A 312 -1.16 21.18 35.10
N GLY A 313 -0.98 20.94 33.79
CA GLY A 313 0.23 21.31 33.04
C GLY A 313 1.45 20.56 33.52
N THR A 314 1.31 19.33 33.97
CA THR A 314 2.37 18.48 34.51
C THR A 314 2.52 17.25 33.63
N SER A 315 3.75 16.70 33.60
CA SER A 315 4.02 15.44 32.94
C SER A 315 4.75 14.48 33.89
N ARG A 316 4.61 13.19 33.59
CA ARG A 316 5.28 12.13 34.30
C ARG A 316 5.87 11.14 33.32
N GLU A 317 7.10 10.74 33.55
CA GLU A 317 7.74 9.64 32.84
C GLU A 317 7.33 8.30 33.46
N VAL A 318 7.06 7.32 32.57
CA VAL A 318 6.65 5.95 32.96
C VAL A 318 7.76 4.99 32.54
N ALA A 319 8.25 4.17 33.46
CA ALA A 319 9.25 3.17 33.16
C ALA A 319 8.70 2.08 32.22
N MET A 320 9.20 2.06 30.99
CA MET A 320 8.71 1.11 29.96
C MET A 320 9.80 0.16 29.43
N THR A 321 11.08 0.42 29.70
CA THR A 321 12.19 -0.34 29.08
C THR A 321 12.30 -1.75 29.65
N ALA A 322 12.33 -2.76 28.77
CA ALA A 322 12.60 -4.15 29.11
C ALA A 322 13.68 -4.79 28.22
N PHE A 323 13.85 -4.28 27.00
CA PHE A 323 14.83 -4.81 26.06
C PHE A 323 15.78 -3.67 25.65
N LYS A 324 17.05 -4.00 25.44
CA LYS A 324 17.98 -3.02 24.86
C LYS A 324 17.55 -2.65 23.44
N ASP A 325 17.66 -1.38 23.10
CA ASP A 325 17.27 -0.85 21.79
C ASP A 325 15.85 -1.24 21.37
N GLN A 326 14.94 -1.34 22.34
CA GLN A 326 13.56 -1.72 22.09
C GLN A 326 12.82 -0.66 21.28
N ASP A 327 11.87 -1.12 20.51
CA ASP A 327 10.82 -0.29 19.94
C ASP A 327 9.56 -0.36 20.81
N ALA A 328 8.78 0.70 20.78
CA ALA A 328 7.53 0.79 21.52
C ALA A 328 6.50 1.61 20.74
N ALA A 329 5.24 1.26 20.86
CA ALA A 329 4.14 2.00 20.26
C ALA A 329 2.93 1.98 21.19
N ILE A 330 2.31 3.17 21.38
CA ILE A 330 1.02 3.31 22.06
C ILE A 330 -0.06 2.88 21.08
N MET A 331 -0.97 2.03 21.53
CA MET A 331 -2.09 1.57 20.71
C MET A 331 -3.17 2.62 20.59
N ASN A 332 -3.70 2.81 19.39
CA ASN A 332 -4.76 3.77 19.12
C ASN A 332 -6.12 3.08 19.06
N ALA A 333 -7.12 3.71 19.63
CA ALA A 333 -8.52 3.33 19.41
C ALA A 333 -8.89 3.60 17.95
N GLY A 334 -9.63 2.67 17.33
CA GLY A 334 -10.16 2.87 15.99
C GLY A 334 -11.07 4.09 15.89
N GLN A 335 -11.17 4.68 14.71
CA GLN A 335 -12.10 5.77 14.42
C GLN A 335 -13.52 5.19 14.26
N THR A 336 -14.46 5.73 15.00
CA THR A 336 -15.88 5.38 14.91
C THR A 336 -16.62 6.29 13.92
N ALA A 337 -17.86 5.95 13.57
CA ALA A 337 -18.74 6.83 12.79
C ALA A 337 -18.91 8.20 13.47
N ALA A 338 -18.99 8.23 14.82
CA ALA A 338 -19.08 9.47 15.59
C ALA A 338 -17.82 10.33 15.48
N ASP A 339 -16.64 9.71 15.42
CA ASP A 339 -15.38 10.45 15.20
C ASP A 339 -15.29 11.01 13.77
N ALA A 340 -15.73 10.25 12.79
CA ALA A 340 -15.80 10.70 11.40
C ALA A 340 -16.75 11.90 11.17
N ALA A 341 -17.77 12.04 12.01
CA ALA A 341 -18.70 13.17 11.96
C ALA A 341 -18.12 14.48 12.56
N LYS A 342 -17.00 14.44 13.29
CA LYS A 342 -16.34 15.62 13.86
C LYS A 342 -15.63 16.46 12.81
N ASP A 343 -15.45 17.76 13.10
CA ASP A 343 -14.70 18.70 12.23
C ASP A 343 -13.20 18.76 12.58
N TYR A 344 -12.72 17.81 13.38
CA TYR A 344 -11.32 17.69 13.78
C TYR A 344 -10.95 16.22 13.95
N PHE A 345 -9.67 15.94 13.83
CA PHE A 345 -9.10 14.62 14.10
C PHE A 345 -8.60 14.57 15.54
N SER A 346 -8.98 13.50 16.26
CA SER A 346 -8.50 13.20 17.59
C SER A 346 -7.97 11.76 17.62
N MET A 347 -6.71 11.60 17.98
CA MET A 347 -6.09 10.28 18.15
C MET A 347 -6.25 9.89 19.62
N ARG A 348 -7.07 8.88 19.88
CA ARG A 348 -7.30 8.37 21.24
C ARG A 348 -6.48 7.09 21.45
N TRP A 349 -5.95 6.90 22.64
CA TRP A 349 -5.35 5.63 23.00
C TRP A 349 -6.41 4.52 23.12
N LEU A 350 -5.99 3.29 22.87
CA LEU A 350 -6.79 2.11 23.13
C LEU A 350 -6.77 1.88 24.66
N GLY A 351 -7.94 1.97 25.29
CA GLY A 351 -8.11 1.89 26.74
C GLY A 351 -9.28 2.75 27.22
N ASP A 352 -9.20 3.18 28.45
CA ASP A 352 -10.18 4.07 29.11
C ASP A 352 -9.48 5.28 29.77
N ASP A 353 -10.20 6.02 30.63
CA ASP A 353 -9.63 7.19 31.31
C ASP A 353 -8.62 6.79 32.41
N ALA A 354 -8.63 5.52 32.84
CA ALA A 354 -7.71 5.01 33.85
C ALA A 354 -6.39 4.50 33.28
N GLY A 355 -6.32 4.22 31.96
CA GLY A 355 -5.07 3.77 31.32
C GLY A 355 -5.24 3.27 29.90
N PHE A 356 -4.13 2.86 29.31
CA PHE A 356 -4.03 2.48 27.92
C PHE A 356 -3.11 1.26 27.70
N TYR A 357 -3.16 0.74 26.47
CA TYR A 357 -2.33 -0.38 26.04
C TYR A 357 -1.22 0.08 25.09
N MET A 358 -0.08 -0.62 25.17
CA MET A 358 1.07 -0.37 24.32
C MET A 358 1.81 -1.66 23.99
N TYR A 359 2.52 -1.65 22.86
CA TYR A 359 3.53 -2.66 22.52
C TYR A 359 4.91 -2.29 23.02
N ARG A 360 5.67 -3.34 23.30
CA ARG A 360 7.09 -3.28 23.54
C ARG A 360 7.74 -4.40 22.75
N LEU A 361 8.66 -4.07 21.85
CA LEU A 361 9.24 -4.96 20.86
C LEU A 361 10.76 -5.01 21.06
N SER A 362 11.35 -6.21 21.11
CA SER A 362 12.81 -6.32 21.04
C SER A 362 13.30 -5.95 19.64
N ARG A 363 14.55 -5.47 19.53
CA ARG A 363 15.13 -5.04 18.27
C ARG A 363 15.10 -6.11 17.17
N ASP A 364 15.28 -7.37 17.53
CA ASP A 364 15.23 -8.53 16.64
C ASP A 364 13.79 -9.03 16.35
N LEU A 365 12.79 -8.42 16.98
CA LEU A 365 11.38 -8.82 16.94
C LEU A 365 11.12 -10.26 17.41
N HIS A 366 12.04 -10.87 18.15
CA HIS A 366 11.84 -12.18 18.75
C HIS A 366 10.98 -12.12 20.02
N LYS A 367 10.85 -10.91 20.62
CA LYS A 367 10.12 -10.68 21.87
C LYS A 367 9.12 -9.55 21.65
N ILE A 368 7.84 -9.85 21.85
CA ILE A 368 6.74 -8.87 21.79
C ILE A 368 5.98 -8.96 23.10
N ASP A 369 5.83 -7.82 23.76
CA ASP A 369 5.00 -7.69 24.97
C ASP A 369 3.80 -6.78 24.69
N LEU A 370 2.59 -7.21 25.08
CA LEU A 370 1.45 -6.33 25.29
C LEU A 370 1.50 -5.83 26.72
N CYS A 371 1.51 -4.52 26.89
CA CYS A 371 1.57 -3.88 28.21
C CYS A 371 0.34 -3.00 28.43
N TYR A 372 -0.12 -2.93 29.70
CA TYR A 372 -1.06 -1.93 30.19
C TYR A 372 -0.31 -0.85 30.97
N VAL A 373 -0.73 0.39 30.83
CA VAL A 373 -0.17 1.57 31.50
C VAL A 373 -1.32 2.34 32.17
N GLY A 374 -1.35 2.35 33.49
CA GLY A 374 -2.30 3.20 34.24
C GLY A 374 -1.85 4.66 34.21
N VAL A 375 -2.80 5.61 34.15
CA VAL A 375 -2.48 7.05 34.14
C VAL A 375 -1.69 7.48 35.37
N ASP A 376 -1.83 6.80 36.51
CA ASP A 376 -1.11 7.06 37.74
C ASP A 376 0.04 6.07 38.01
N ALA A 377 0.33 5.16 37.08
CA ALA A 377 1.37 4.13 37.27
C ALA A 377 2.77 4.66 36.94
N ASP A 378 3.79 4.26 37.70
CA ASP A 378 5.21 4.60 37.46
C ASP A 378 5.90 3.64 36.49
N SER A 379 5.23 2.52 36.14
CA SER A 379 5.78 1.50 35.25
C SER A 379 4.69 0.76 34.49
N THR A 380 5.08 0.11 33.41
CA THR A 380 4.19 -0.73 32.57
C THR A 380 3.94 -2.09 33.23
N LYS A 381 2.72 -2.62 33.06
CA LYS A 381 2.34 -3.99 33.44
C LYS A 381 2.25 -4.85 32.18
N THR A 382 3.09 -5.88 32.06
CA THR A 382 3.03 -6.84 30.94
C THR A 382 1.82 -7.78 31.11
N LEU A 383 1.00 -7.89 30.09
CA LEU A 383 -0.17 -8.78 30.04
C LEU A 383 0.10 -10.02 29.17
N VAL A 384 0.73 -9.86 28.01
CA VAL A 384 1.07 -10.96 27.09
C VAL A 384 2.54 -10.84 26.72
N SER A 385 3.21 -11.99 26.65
CA SER A 385 4.60 -12.10 26.20
C SER A 385 4.71 -13.13 25.10
N GLU A 386 4.94 -12.69 23.87
CA GLU A 386 5.28 -13.56 22.74
C GLU A 386 6.78 -13.72 22.60
N ARG A 387 7.21 -14.96 22.33
CA ARG A 387 8.63 -15.30 22.20
C ARG A 387 8.82 -16.31 21.06
N MET A 388 9.65 -15.96 20.08
CA MET A 388 9.99 -16.82 18.95
C MET A 388 11.50 -16.75 18.67
N ASN A 389 12.01 -17.65 17.86
CA ASN A 389 13.41 -17.68 17.41
C ASN A 389 13.63 -16.98 16.04
N THR A 390 12.60 -16.39 15.49
CA THR A 390 12.62 -15.54 14.30
C THR A 390 11.75 -14.32 14.56
N TYR A 391 11.80 -13.31 13.68
CA TYR A 391 10.90 -12.16 13.83
C TYR A 391 9.43 -12.58 13.80
N GLN A 392 8.59 -11.80 14.49
CA GLN A 392 7.16 -12.00 14.62
C GLN A 392 6.42 -10.84 14.00
N GLU A 393 5.27 -11.15 13.40
CA GLU A 393 4.24 -10.18 13.08
C GLU A 393 3.36 -9.95 14.32
N TRP A 394 2.61 -8.85 14.33
CA TRP A 394 1.63 -8.53 15.39
C TRP A 394 0.44 -7.78 14.82
N ARG A 395 -0.69 -7.85 15.51
CA ARG A 395 -1.91 -7.09 15.23
C ARG A 395 -2.47 -6.55 16.53
N ASP A 396 -3.19 -5.43 16.48
CA ASP A 396 -3.80 -4.85 17.66
C ASP A 396 -4.85 -5.79 18.25
N PRO A 397 -4.92 -5.93 19.59
CA PRO A 397 -5.95 -6.71 20.26
C PRO A 397 -7.31 -6.04 20.11
N VAL A 398 -8.37 -6.84 20.13
CA VAL A 398 -9.75 -6.35 20.17
C VAL A 398 -10.39 -6.71 21.50
N PHE A 399 -10.88 -5.71 22.22
CA PHE A 399 -11.50 -5.89 23.53
C PHE A 399 -12.98 -6.20 23.39
N LEU A 400 -13.43 -7.15 24.22
CA LEU A 400 -14.82 -7.56 24.32
C LEU A 400 -15.53 -6.77 25.42
N PRO A 401 -16.87 -6.67 25.39
CA PRO A 401 -17.65 -6.03 26.47
C PRO A 401 -17.45 -6.64 27.87
N SER A 402 -16.96 -7.89 27.95
CA SER A 402 -16.60 -8.55 29.21
C SER A 402 -15.28 -8.07 29.84
N GLY A 403 -14.51 -7.25 29.13
CA GLY A 403 -13.14 -6.88 29.49
C GLY A 403 -12.09 -7.89 29.01
N ASP A 404 -12.49 -9.04 28.49
CA ASP A 404 -11.59 -9.98 27.82
C ASP A 404 -11.08 -9.37 26.52
N PHE A 405 -9.97 -9.89 25.97
CA PHE A 405 -9.48 -9.43 24.68
C PHE A 405 -9.04 -10.58 23.77
N VAL A 406 -9.19 -10.35 22.49
CA VAL A 406 -8.72 -11.27 21.43
C VAL A 406 -7.34 -10.83 21.00
N TRP A 407 -6.40 -11.76 21.09
CA TRP A 407 -4.98 -11.58 20.73
C TRP A 407 -4.64 -12.38 19.48
N TRP A 408 -3.95 -11.77 18.54
CA TRP A 408 -3.42 -12.40 17.33
C TRP A 408 -2.01 -12.91 17.58
N SER A 409 -1.68 -14.14 17.15
CA SER A 409 -0.36 -14.73 17.36
C SER A 409 -0.02 -15.83 16.37
N GLU A 410 1.26 -15.91 15.99
CA GLU A 410 1.84 -16.95 15.13
C GLU A 410 2.50 -18.09 15.95
N ARG A 411 2.27 -18.20 17.25
CA ARG A 411 2.97 -19.09 18.19
C ARG A 411 2.93 -20.59 17.84
N ASN A 412 1.97 -21.02 17.05
CA ASN A 412 1.84 -22.40 16.56
C ASN A 412 2.33 -22.60 15.12
N GLY A 413 3.03 -21.60 14.54
CA GLY A 413 3.49 -21.61 13.15
C GLY A 413 2.47 -21.11 12.12
N TRP A 414 1.28 -20.69 12.58
CA TRP A 414 0.22 -20.07 11.80
C TRP A 414 -0.40 -18.90 12.57
N ALA A 415 -0.92 -17.91 11.86
CA ALA A 415 -1.59 -16.78 12.50
C ALA A 415 -2.99 -17.19 12.97
N ASN A 416 -3.19 -17.19 14.26
CA ASN A 416 -4.44 -17.60 14.92
C ASN A 416 -4.86 -16.60 16.00
N LEU A 417 -6.13 -16.69 16.45
CA LEU A 417 -6.73 -15.84 17.47
C LEU A 417 -6.82 -16.57 18.81
N TYR A 418 -6.45 -15.87 19.87
CA TYR A 418 -6.44 -16.35 21.24
C TYR A 418 -7.25 -15.43 22.14
N LEU A 419 -8.11 -15.98 23.00
CA LEU A 419 -8.88 -15.22 23.99
C LEU A 419 -8.11 -15.14 25.31
N TYR A 420 -7.95 -13.93 25.81
CA TYR A 420 -7.30 -13.63 27.08
C TYR A 420 -8.27 -12.92 28.02
N GLY A 421 -8.09 -13.13 29.33
CA GLY A 421 -8.72 -12.33 30.36
C GLY A 421 -8.04 -10.95 30.51
N PRO A 422 -8.71 -10.00 31.19
CA PRO A 422 -8.17 -8.64 31.38
C PRO A 422 -6.88 -8.60 32.21
N ASP A 423 -6.58 -9.67 32.93
CA ASP A 423 -5.35 -9.86 33.71
C ASP A 423 -4.18 -10.42 32.88
N GLY A 424 -4.41 -10.79 31.61
CA GLY A 424 -3.45 -11.44 30.71
C GLY A 424 -3.45 -12.97 30.81
N THR A 425 -4.44 -13.57 31.47
CA THR A 425 -4.55 -15.03 31.53
C THR A 425 -5.13 -15.59 30.22
N LEU A 426 -4.41 -16.50 29.56
CA LEU A 426 -4.91 -17.19 28.37
C LEU A 426 -6.12 -18.08 28.71
N LYS A 427 -7.27 -17.80 28.09
CA LYS A 427 -8.51 -18.58 28.28
C LYS A 427 -8.65 -19.71 27.27
N ARG A 428 -8.39 -19.45 25.96
CA ARG A 428 -8.52 -20.44 24.90
C ARG A 428 -7.92 -19.99 23.57
N ASN A 429 -7.69 -20.93 22.65
CA ASN A 429 -7.51 -20.71 21.25
C ASN A 429 -8.89 -20.61 20.57
N LEU A 430 -9.17 -19.55 19.77
CA LEU A 430 -10.44 -19.36 19.07
C LEU A 430 -10.42 -19.95 17.64
N THR A 431 -9.25 -19.97 16.99
CA THR A 431 -9.14 -20.30 15.57
C THR A 431 -7.99 -21.27 15.31
N GLU A 432 -7.99 -22.41 15.94
CA GLU A 432 -6.94 -23.42 15.75
C GLU A 432 -6.97 -24.00 14.33
N GLY A 433 -5.85 -23.86 13.58
CA GLY A 433 -5.75 -24.41 12.24
C GLY A 433 -4.50 -24.02 11.47
N ALA A 434 -4.28 -24.72 10.35
CA ALA A 434 -3.18 -24.47 9.42
C ALA A 434 -3.60 -23.43 8.35
N TYR A 435 -3.90 -22.21 8.77
CA TYR A 435 -4.31 -21.08 7.94
C TYR A 435 -3.91 -19.74 8.59
N HIS A 436 -3.95 -18.67 7.82
CA HIS A 436 -3.56 -17.34 8.27
C HIS A 436 -4.77 -16.46 8.55
N VAL A 437 -4.97 -16.06 9.81
CA VAL A 437 -5.87 -14.99 10.17
C VAL A 437 -5.16 -13.66 9.90
N GLU A 438 -5.74 -12.80 9.04
CA GLU A 438 -5.12 -11.52 8.68
C GLU A 438 -5.50 -10.42 9.67
N SER A 439 -6.79 -10.24 9.95
CA SER A 439 -7.24 -9.16 10.83
C SER A 439 -8.55 -9.49 11.54
N ILE A 440 -8.76 -8.84 12.67
CA ILE A 440 -10.03 -8.85 13.40
C ILE A 440 -10.84 -7.66 12.88
N LEU A 441 -11.98 -7.93 12.25
CA LEU A 441 -12.87 -6.91 11.68
C LEU A 441 -13.81 -6.29 12.71
N GLY A 442 -14.08 -7.02 13.79
CA GLY A 442 -14.91 -6.59 14.89
C GLY A 442 -15.27 -7.73 15.82
N ALA A 443 -15.85 -7.40 16.97
CA ALA A 443 -16.26 -8.39 17.94
C ALA A 443 -17.53 -7.97 18.66
N THR A 444 -18.30 -8.96 19.09
CA THR A 444 -19.49 -8.80 19.97
C THR A 444 -19.29 -9.61 21.24
N GLY A 445 -20.24 -9.56 22.16
CA GLY A 445 -20.24 -10.46 23.32
C GLY A 445 -20.42 -11.96 22.96
N GLN A 446 -20.76 -12.29 21.72
CA GLN A 446 -21.07 -13.65 21.27
C GLN A 446 -20.05 -14.23 20.30
N TYR A 447 -19.52 -13.42 19.38
CA TYR A 447 -18.58 -13.85 18.35
C TYR A 447 -17.55 -12.79 17.98
N VAL A 448 -16.47 -13.24 17.39
CA VAL A 448 -15.43 -12.46 16.76
C VAL A 448 -15.57 -12.62 15.25
N VAL A 449 -15.53 -11.49 14.51
CA VAL A 449 -15.53 -11.44 13.04
C VAL A 449 -14.12 -11.14 12.58
N PHE A 450 -13.60 -11.94 11.66
CA PHE A 450 -12.22 -11.82 11.21
C PHE A 450 -12.07 -12.18 9.74
N SER A 451 -11.00 -11.71 9.13
CA SER A 451 -10.56 -12.12 7.80
C SER A 451 -9.44 -13.16 7.89
N ALA A 452 -9.47 -14.15 7.01
CA ALA A 452 -8.44 -15.20 6.96
C ALA A 452 -8.24 -15.71 5.54
N SER A 453 -7.04 -16.22 5.27
CA SER A 453 -6.68 -16.85 4.00
C SER A 453 -6.25 -18.30 4.22
N GLY A 454 -6.36 -19.14 3.17
CA GLY A 454 -5.93 -20.54 3.20
C GLY A 454 -6.87 -21.50 3.92
N MET A 455 -8.10 -21.08 4.29
CA MET A 455 -9.09 -21.95 4.96
C MET A 455 -9.93 -22.79 3.99
N VAL A 456 -10.04 -22.41 2.71
CA VAL A 456 -10.85 -23.10 1.71
C VAL A 456 -9.96 -24.06 0.92
N PRO A 457 -10.19 -25.39 1.02
CA PRO A 457 -9.37 -26.36 0.31
C PRO A 457 -9.47 -26.21 -1.21
N GLY A 458 -8.32 -26.21 -1.89
CA GLY A 458 -8.25 -26.17 -3.35
C GLY A 458 -8.26 -24.77 -3.97
N GLU A 459 -8.58 -23.74 -3.21
CA GLU A 459 -8.46 -22.35 -3.65
C GLU A 459 -7.01 -21.85 -3.58
N ASN A 460 -6.77 -20.67 -4.17
CA ASN A 460 -5.50 -19.96 -3.98
C ASN A 460 -5.38 -19.55 -2.50
N PRO A 461 -4.34 -20.01 -1.76
CA PRO A 461 -4.22 -19.76 -0.33
C PRO A 461 -4.04 -18.27 0.05
N TYR A 462 -3.92 -17.38 -0.91
CA TYR A 462 -3.87 -15.93 -0.71
C TYR A 462 -5.23 -15.25 -0.87
N GLN A 463 -6.27 -15.96 -1.32
CA GLN A 463 -7.63 -15.42 -1.36
C GLN A 463 -8.13 -15.22 0.07
N MET A 464 -8.52 -13.98 0.36
CA MET A 464 -9.05 -13.58 1.65
C MET A 464 -10.53 -13.87 1.72
N HIS A 465 -10.97 -14.45 2.84
CA HIS A 465 -12.37 -14.65 3.17
C HIS A 465 -12.69 -14.13 4.56
N ASN A 466 -13.96 -13.92 4.82
CA ASN A 466 -14.45 -13.38 6.09
C ASN A 466 -15.20 -14.47 6.87
N TYR A 467 -14.91 -14.54 8.15
CA TYR A 467 -15.42 -15.57 9.06
C TYR A 467 -15.94 -14.96 10.35
N ARG A 468 -16.77 -15.72 11.05
CA ARG A 468 -17.06 -15.49 12.46
C ARG A 468 -16.76 -16.75 13.26
N VAL A 469 -16.33 -16.58 14.51
CA VAL A 469 -16.16 -17.66 15.49
C VAL A 469 -16.79 -17.25 16.81
N GLY A 470 -17.40 -18.19 17.52
CA GLY A 470 -17.98 -17.90 18.85
C GLY A 470 -16.89 -17.53 19.86
N VAL A 471 -17.15 -16.58 20.76
CA VAL A 471 -16.26 -16.27 21.89
C VAL A 471 -16.05 -17.51 22.77
N GLY A 472 -17.04 -18.40 22.84
CA GLY A 472 -16.94 -19.72 23.47
C GLY A 472 -16.05 -20.73 22.70
N GLY A 473 -15.51 -20.39 21.53
CA GLY A 473 -14.84 -21.30 20.62
C GLY A 473 -15.81 -21.97 19.64
N GLY A 474 -15.34 -22.98 18.93
CA GLY A 474 -16.09 -23.74 17.91
C GLY A 474 -15.48 -23.56 16.51
N THR A 475 -16.12 -24.17 15.51
CA THR A 475 -15.67 -24.07 14.12
C THR A 475 -16.01 -22.70 13.54
N PRO A 476 -15.05 -21.98 12.93
CA PRO A 476 -15.34 -20.76 12.21
C PRO A 476 -16.37 -20.96 11.09
N VAL A 477 -17.29 -20.01 10.95
CA VAL A 477 -18.33 -20.01 9.92
C VAL A 477 -17.92 -18.99 8.85
N LYS A 478 -17.76 -19.43 7.60
CA LYS A 478 -17.49 -18.58 6.45
C LYS A 478 -18.74 -17.72 6.13
N LEU A 479 -18.54 -16.46 5.78
CA LEU A 479 -19.60 -15.46 5.61
C LEU A 479 -19.80 -15.03 4.15
N ASP A 480 -18.84 -15.26 3.29
CA ASP A 480 -18.78 -14.75 1.91
C ASP A 480 -18.74 -15.87 0.85
N MET A 481 -18.52 -15.50 -0.42
CA MET A 481 -18.53 -16.38 -1.58
C MET A 481 -17.21 -17.12 -1.78
N ASP A 482 -17.24 -18.21 -2.56
CA ASP A 482 -16.07 -19.01 -2.92
C ASP A 482 -15.31 -18.41 -4.10
N ASP A 483 -14.04 -18.79 -4.26
CA ASP A 483 -13.12 -18.45 -5.35
C ASP A 483 -13.04 -16.94 -5.67
N MET A 484 -13.10 -16.11 -4.64
CA MET A 484 -12.90 -14.66 -4.71
C MET A 484 -11.97 -14.20 -3.57
N ASP A 485 -11.27 -13.11 -3.78
CA ASP A 485 -10.57 -12.36 -2.73
C ASP A 485 -11.54 -11.32 -2.17
N VAL A 486 -11.93 -11.42 -0.89
CA VAL A 486 -13.03 -10.63 -0.31
C VAL A 486 -12.53 -9.80 0.86
N LEU A 487 -12.38 -8.49 0.59
CA LEU A 487 -11.99 -7.51 1.61
C LEU A 487 -13.24 -6.85 2.18
N ALA A 488 -13.48 -6.99 3.48
CA ALA A 488 -14.68 -6.46 4.12
C ALA A 488 -14.40 -5.36 5.14
N THR A 489 -15.38 -4.47 5.30
CA THR A 489 -15.44 -3.46 6.36
C THR A 489 -16.69 -3.70 7.20
N ALA A 490 -16.48 -3.84 8.52
CA ALA A 490 -17.57 -4.09 9.45
C ALA A 490 -18.30 -2.81 9.89
N SER A 491 -19.57 -2.94 10.25
CA SER A 491 -20.26 -1.92 11.05
C SER A 491 -19.68 -1.83 12.48
N ASP A 492 -19.84 -0.69 13.15
CA ASP A 492 -19.29 -0.47 14.49
C ASP A 492 -19.70 -1.55 15.51
N ASP A 493 -20.88 -2.15 15.32
CA ASP A 493 -21.41 -3.23 16.16
C ASP A 493 -21.14 -4.64 15.59
N ALA A 494 -20.34 -4.75 14.52
CA ALA A 494 -19.97 -6.00 13.83
C ALA A 494 -21.16 -6.86 13.36
N LYS A 495 -22.35 -6.29 13.15
CA LYS A 495 -23.53 -7.02 12.64
C LYS A 495 -23.56 -7.17 11.13
N TYR A 496 -22.97 -6.21 10.42
CA TYR A 496 -22.94 -6.19 8.97
C TYR A 496 -21.53 -6.00 8.44
N LEU A 497 -21.26 -6.59 7.26
CA LEU A 497 -20.03 -6.37 6.51
C LEU A 497 -20.39 -5.82 5.12
N VAL A 498 -19.71 -4.78 4.69
CA VAL A 498 -19.63 -4.40 3.28
C VAL A 498 -18.43 -5.13 2.68
N ALA A 499 -18.69 -6.13 1.85
CA ALA A 499 -17.70 -7.05 1.33
C ALA A 499 -17.41 -6.75 -0.14
N ASN A 500 -16.17 -6.30 -0.39
CA ASN A 500 -15.65 -6.01 -1.72
C ASN A 500 -14.97 -7.28 -2.25
N ALA A 501 -15.62 -7.95 -3.19
CA ALA A 501 -15.14 -9.17 -3.83
C ALA A 501 -14.43 -8.84 -5.12
N SER A 502 -13.24 -9.39 -5.31
CA SER A 502 -12.42 -9.20 -6.50
C SER A 502 -11.58 -10.44 -6.78
N ARG A 503 -11.08 -10.55 -8.00
CA ARG A 503 -10.08 -11.54 -8.39
C ARG A 503 -9.34 -11.01 -9.60
N VAL A 504 -8.05 -11.34 -9.74
CA VAL A 504 -7.20 -10.79 -10.82
C VAL A 504 -7.78 -11.01 -12.21
N ASP A 505 -8.54 -12.08 -12.41
CA ASP A 505 -9.16 -12.49 -13.67
C ASP A 505 -10.70 -12.34 -13.69
N ALA A 506 -11.25 -11.53 -12.78
CA ALA A 506 -12.70 -11.31 -12.67
C ALA A 506 -13.03 -9.84 -12.35
N LYS A 507 -14.20 -9.42 -12.78
CA LYS A 507 -14.73 -8.09 -12.51
C LYS A 507 -15.08 -7.93 -11.02
N PRO A 508 -14.66 -6.85 -10.34
CA PRO A 508 -15.00 -6.59 -8.95
C PRO A 508 -16.51 -6.34 -8.75
N PHE A 509 -17.03 -6.80 -7.62
CA PHE A 509 -18.40 -6.52 -7.17
C PHE A 509 -18.49 -6.39 -5.66
N VAL A 510 -19.58 -5.86 -5.14
CA VAL A 510 -19.74 -5.58 -3.71
C VAL A 510 -21.08 -6.11 -3.21
N VAL A 511 -21.04 -6.80 -2.07
CA VAL A 511 -22.24 -7.33 -1.40
C VAL A 511 -22.30 -6.87 0.06
N LEU A 512 -23.51 -6.82 0.60
CA LEU A 512 -23.76 -6.65 2.02
C LEU A 512 -23.98 -8.02 2.66
N ILE A 513 -23.27 -8.30 3.74
CA ILE A 513 -23.35 -9.55 4.50
C ILE A 513 -24.00 -9.27 5.86
N ASP A 514 -24.97 -10.10 6.26
CA ASP A 514 -25.46 -10.18 7.64
C ASP A 514 -24.63 -11.24 8.38
N VAL A 515 -23.88 -10.80 9.36
CA VAL A 515 -22.94 -11.64 10.12
C VAL A 515 -23.68 -12.71 10.91
N ALA A 516 -24.83 -12.39 11.50
CA ALA A 516 -25.65 -13.36 12.26
C ALA A 516 -26.29 -14.40 11.34
N ALA A 517 -26.79 -13.99 10.16
CA ALA A 517 -27.32 -14.91 9.15
C ALA A 517 -26.22 -15.75 8.47
N GLY A 518 -24.96 -15.29 8.53
CA GLY A 518 -23.81 -16.02 7.97
C GLY A 518 -23.81 -16.08 6.45
N ARG A 519 -24.32 -15.05 5.76
CA ARG A 519 -24.43 -15.02 4.29
C ARG A 519 -24.66 -13.61 3.74
N PRO A 520 -24.34 -13.37 2.45
CA PRO A 520 -24.78 -12.17 1.74
C PRO A 520 -26.31 -12.01 1.76
N VAL A 521 -26.78 -10.79 1.93
CA VAL A 521 -28.21 -10.45 2.03
C VAL A 521 -28.65 -9.41 0.99
N MET A 522 -27.71 -8.75 0.30
CA MET A 522 -27.99 -7.74 -0.71
C MET A 522 -26.79 -7.53 -1.61
N ASP A 523 -26.97 -7.49 -2.91
CA ASP A 523 -25.99 -7.00 -3.87
C ASP A 523 -26.01 -5.46 -3.86
N LEU A 524 -24.83 -4.87 -3.85
CA LEU A 524 -24.68 -3.41 -3.78
C LEU A 524 -24.26 -2.83 -5.13
N GLU A 525 -23.09 -3.24 -5.64
CA GLU A 525 -22.51 -2.70 -6.87
C GLU A 525 -21.69 -3.74 -7.62
N GLU A 526 -21.51 -3.49 -8.93
CA GLU A 526 -20.56 -4.18 -9.79
C GLU A 526 -19.73 -3.13 -10.55
N ALA A 527 -18.42 -3.36 -10.69
CA ALA A 527 -17.53 -2.42 -11.36
C ALA A 527 -17.88 -2.26 -12.85
N ASP A 528 -17.89 -1.01 -13.33
CA ASP A 528 -18.09 -0.71 -14.73
C ASP A 528 -16.78 -0.78 -15.52
N PHE A 529 -16.65 -1.83 -16.34
CA PHE A 529 -15.50 -2.07 -17.23
C PHE A 529 -15.86 -1.87 -18.72
N SER A 530 -16.99 -1.25 -19.03
CA SER A 530 -17.46 -1.08 -20.42
C SER A 530 -16.39 -0.44 -21.29
N ARG A 531 -15.88 0.74 -20.90
CA ARG A 531 -14.83 1.45 -21.66
C ARG A 531 -13.50 0.69 -21.70
N LEU A 532 -13.18 -0.04 -20.63
CA LEU A 532 -11.95 -0.83 -20.57
C LEU A 532 -12.01 -1.99 -21.59
N PHE A 533 -13.15 -2.69 -21.67
CA PHE A 533 -13.35 -3.75 -22.67
C PHE A 533 -13.45 -3.22 -24.09
N GLU A 534 -14.06 -2.07 -24.32
CA GLU A 534 -14.07 -1.37 -25.61
C GLU A 534 -12.66 -1.02 -26.09
N ALA A 535 -11.75 -0.68 -25.16
CA ALA A 535 -10.34 -0.45 -25.45
C ALA A 535 -9.58 -1.73 -25.81
N GLY A 536 -10.17 -2.92 -25.62
CA GLY A 536 -9.61 -4.23 -25.94
C GLY A 536 -9.01 -4.98 -24.76
N TYR A 537 -9.20 -4.53 -23.52
CA TYR A 537 -8.71 -5.19 -22.31
C TYR A 537 -9.17 -6.65 -22.21
N ARG A 538 -8.26 -7.51 -21.78
CA ARG A 538 -8.50 -8.91 -21.44
C ARG A 538 -7.86 -9.23 -20.11
N PHE A 539 -8.54 -10.01 -19.30
CA PHE A 539 -8.03 -10.46 -18.01
C PHE A 539 -6.77 -11.32 -18.15
N PRO A 540 -5.85 -11.27 -17.18
CA PRO A 540 -4.73 -12.20 -17.10
C PRO A 540 -5.21 -13.62 -16.78
N GLU A 541 -4.32 -14.61 -16.93
CA GLU A 541 -4.59 -16.01 -16.64
C GLU A 541 -3.88 -16.43 -15.35
N ARG A 542 -4.63 -16.99 -14.40
CA ARG A 542 -4.07 -17.56 -13.17
C ARG A 542 -3.37 -18.88 -13.46
N PHE A 543 -2.29 -19.14 -12.76
CA PHE A 543 -1.62 -20.44 -12.84
C PHE A 543 -1.09 -20.89 -11.48
N LYS A 544 -0.75 -22.19 -11.41
CA LYS A 544 -0.07 -22.82 -10.31
C LYS A 544 1.09 -23.66 -10.85
N VAL A 545 2.24 -23.59 -10.19
CA VAL A 545 3.47 -24.34 -10.46
C VAL A 545 4.12 -24.80 -9.18
N LYS A 546 5.16 -25.62 -9.25
CA LYS A 546 5.96 -26.02 -8.09
C LYS A 546 7.14 -25.09 -7.87
N ALA A 547 7.50 -24.85 -6.61
CA ALA A 547 8.76 -24.25 -6.23
C ALA A 547 9.94 -25.16 -6.65
N ALA A 548 11.16 -24.66 -6.53
CA ALA A 548 12.36 -25.43 -6.86
C ALA A 548 12.57 -26.69 -6.01
N ASP A 549 11.89 -26.80 -4.86
CA ASP A 549 11.86 -28.00 -4.03
C ASP A 549 10.99 -29.15 -4.64
N GLY A 550 10.24 -28.88 -5.70
CA GLY A 550 9.33 -29.82 -6.37
C GLY A 550 8.05 -30.14 -5.58
N VAL A 551 7.85 -29.57 -4.39
CA VAL A 551 6.76 -29.90 -3.47
C VAL A 551 5.84 -28.71 -3.23
N THR A 552 6.40 -27.54 -2.89
CA THR A 552 5.64 -26.33 -2.53
C THR A 552 4.92 -25.77 -3.73
N ASP A 553 3.61 -25.52 -3.60
CA ASP A 553 2.83 -24.85 -4.63
C ASP A 553 3.09 -23.34 -4.61
N LEU A 554 3.40 -22.77 -5.77
CA LEU A 554 3.49 -21.34 -6.05
C LEU A 554 2.34 -20.93 -6.98
N TYR A 555 1.83 -19.73 -6.75
CA TYR A 555 0.70 -19.16 -7.48
C TYR A 555 1.13 -17.91 -8.22
N GLY A 556 0.56 -17.67 -9.39
CA GLY A 556 0.94 -16.54 -10.22
C GLY A 556 -0.12 -16.17 -11.25
N ALA A 557 0.22 -15.15 -12.05
CA ALA A 557 -0.60 -14.67 -13.15
C ALA A 557 0.26 -14.43 -14.40
N ILE A 558 -0.31 -14.75 -15.58
CA ILE A 558 0.25 -14.49 -16.89
C ILE A 558 -0.55 -13.37 -17.53
N TYR A 559 0.13 -12.31 -17.91
CA TYR A 559 -0.40 -11.17 -18.65
C TYR A 559 0.05 -11.28 -20.10
N LYS A 560 -0.92 -11.34 -21.02
CA LYS A 560 -0.67 -11.48 -22.46
C LYS A 560 -1.00 -10.18 -23.19
N PRO A 561 -0.41 -9.92 -24.35
CA PRO A 561 -0.92 -8.86 -25.24
C PRO A 561 -2.41 -9.06 -25.52
N PHE A 562 -3.20 -7.99 -25.58
CA PHE A 562 -4.63 -8.10 -25.86
C PHE A 562 -4.92 -8.58 -27.29
N ASP A 563 -3.95 -8.43 -28.20
CA ASP A 563 -3.92 -9.00 -29.54
C ASP A 563 -3.14 -10.33 -29.63
N PHE A 564 -3.06 -11.07 -28.52
CA PHE A 564 -2.32 -12.32 -28.40
C PHE A 564 -2.71 -13.34 -29.49
N ASP A 565 -1.69 -13.92 -30.15
CA ASP A 565 -1.79 -14.96 -31.17
C ASP A 565 -0.97 -16.17 -30.72
N SER A 566 -1.63 -17.27 -30.41
CA SER A 566 -1.00 -18.51 -29.92
C SER A 566 -0.08 -19.21 -30.91
N THR A 567 -0.08 -18.78 -32.18
CA THR A 567 0.83 -19.28 -33.23
C THR A 567 2.20 -18.60 -33.22
N LYS A 568 2.30 -17.46 -32.50
CA LYS A 568 3.54 -16.68 -32.36
C LYS A 568 4.29 -17.08 -31.11
N VAL A 569 5.58 -16.72 -31.06
CA VAL A 569 6.46 -16.95 -29.90
C VAL A 569 6.95 -15.61 -29.37
N TYR A 570 6.67 -15.39 -28.10
CA TYR A 570 6.84 -14.11 -27.39
C TYR A 570 8.04 -14.14 -26.46
N PRO A 571 8.82 -13.06 -26.32
CA PRO A 571 9.76 -12.91 -25.20
C PRO A 571 8.98 -12.79 -23.87
N VAL A 572 9.65 -13.19 -22.79
CA VAL A 572 9.06 -13.26 -21.45
C VAL A 572 9.68 -12.19 -20.56
N CYS A 573 8.86 -11.50 -19.77
CA CYS A 573 9.30 -10.58 -18.71
C CYS A 573 8.73 -11.04 -17.37
N ASP A 574 9.62 -11.33 -16.44
CA ASP A 574 9.27 -11.65 -15.05
C ASP A 574 9.22 -10.37 -14.22
N TYR A 575 8.05 -10.04 -13.63
CA TYR A 575 7.91 -8.92 -12.70
C TYR A 575 7.96 -9.44 -11.28
N VAL A 576 8.97 -9.00 -10.53
CA VAL A 576 9.25 -9.50 -9.19
C VAL A 576 9.22 -8.41 -8.12
N TYR A 577 8.73 -8.81 -6.96
CA TYR A 577 8.95 -8.12 -5.70
C TYR A 577 9.05 -9.18 -4.59
N PRO A 578 10.23 -9.54 -4.16
CA PRO A 578 10.45 -10.66 -3.26
C PRO A 578 10.42 -10.27 -1.78
N GLY A 579 9.91 -9.10 -1.45
CA GLY A 579 9.88 -8.70 -0.03
C GLY A 579 9.15 -9.75 0.78
N PRO A 580 9.63 -10.17 1.95
CA PRO A 580 8.90 -11.12 2.79
C PRO A 580 7.55 -10.60 3.26
N GLN A 581 7.29 -9.29 3.15
CA GLN A 581 6.01 -8.67 3.49
C GLN A 581 4.97 -8.77 2.38
N VAL A 582 5.35 -9.09 1.13
CA VAL A 582 4.43 -9.13 -0.03
C VAL A 582 5.01 -9.94 -1.19
N GLU A 583 4.16 -10.45 -2.07
CA GLU A 583 4.53 -11.00 -3.37
C GLU A 583 4.03 -10.08 -4.50
N ALA A 584 4.73 -10.06 -5.65
CA ALA A 584 4.34 -9.24 -6.80
C ALA A 584 3.10 -9.77 -7.54
N VAL A 585 2.34 -10.68 -6.94
CA VAL A 585 1.18 -11.34 -7.54
C VAL A 585 -0.10 -10.64 -7.11
N ASN A 586 -0.82 -10.09 -8.06
CA ASN A 586 -2.15 -9.57 -7.80
C ASN A 586 -3.13 -10.72 -7.58
N ILE A 587 -3.75 -10.79 -6.41
CA ILE A 587 -4.83 -11.72 -6.10
C ILE A 587 -6.16 -11.11 -6.56
N SER A 588 -6.40 -9.85 -6.22
CA SER A 588 -7.49 -9.01 -6.70
C SER A 588 -7.14 -8.32 -8.00
N TRP A 589 -8.16 -7.93 -8.77
CA TRP A 589 -7.99 -7.05 -9.92
C TRP A 589 -7.41 -5.69 -9.49
N SER A 590 -6.46 -5.18 -10.29
CA SER A 590 -5.74 -3.94 -10.00
C SER A 590 -5.75 -2.99 -11.19
N GLN A 591 -6.01 -1.70 -10.93
CA GLN A 591 -5.84 -0.62 -11.90
C GLN A 591 -4.36 -0.28 -12.16
N GLY A 592 -3.45 -0.75 -11.31
CA GLY A 592 -2.00 -0.55 -11.43
C GLY A 592 -1.37 -1.45 -12.49
N MET A 593 -1.65 -1.20 -13.77
CA MET A 593 -1.31 -2.08 -14.90
C MET A 593 0.09 -1.85 -15.50
N THR A 594 0.80 -0.80 -15.09
CA THR A 594 2.01 -0.32 -15.77
C THR A 594 3.10 -1.38 -15.93
N ARG A 595 3.34 -2.19 -14.89
CA ARG A 595 4.43 -3.18 -14.85
C ARG A 595 4.01 -4.57 -15.34
N THR A 596 2.74 -4.79 -15.57
CA THR A 596 2.12 -6.06 -15.96
C THR A 596 1.40 -5.94 -17.30
N ASP A 597 0.09 -5.65 -17.28
CA ASP A 597 -0.75 -5.59 -18.47
C ASP A 597 -0.19 -4.63 -19.54
N ARG A 598 0.21 -3.42 -19.15
CA ARG A 598 0.71 -2.41 -20.08
C ARG A 598 2.03 -2.82 -20.74
N LEU A 599 2.96 -3.40 -19.97
CA LEU A 599 4.21 -3.92 -20.51
C LEU A 599 3.94 -5.06 -21.51
N ALA A 600 2.96 -5.92 -21.21
CA ALA A 600 2.56 -7.00 -22.09
C ALA A 600 2.08 -6.47 -23.46
N GLN A 601 1.44 -5.28 -23.50
CA GLN A 601 0.92 -4.72 -24.76
C GLN A 601 2.00 -4.37 -25.79
N LEU A 602 3.25 -4.26 -25.38
CA LEU A 602 4.37 -4.16 -26.31
C LEU A 602 4.63 -5.44 -27.09
N GLY A 603 4.07 -6.58 -26.69
CA GLY A 603 4.28 -7.90 -27.30
C GLY A 603 5.14 -8.82 -26.43
N PHE A 604 5.10 -8.66 -25.12
CA PHE A 604 5.72 -9.56 -24.13
C PHE A 604 4.68 -10.45 -23.47
N ILE A 605 5.11 -11.61 -23.01
CA ILE A 605 4.39 -12.34 -21.96
C ILE A 605 4.96 -11.86 -20.63
N VAL A 606 4.15 -11.21 -19.84
CA VAL A 606 4.57 -10.80 -18.49
C VAL A 606 4.07 -11.82 -17.47
N VAL A 607 4.95 -12.26 -16.60
CA VAL A 607 4.65 -13.25 -15.54
C VAL A 607 4.86 -12.58 -14.20
N THR A 608 3.98 -12.87 -13.25
CA THR A 608 4.20 -12.66 -11.83
C THR A 608 3.99 -13.97 -11.11
N VAL A 609 4.90 -14.33 -10.21
CA VAL A 609 4.79 -15.57 -9.44
C VAL A 609 5.36 -15.37 -8.04
N GLY A 610 4.74 -16.00 -7.04
CA GLY A 610 5.25 -16.03 -5.68
C GLY A 610 6.50 -16.91 -5.54
N ASN A 611 7.18 -16.79 -4.42
CA ASN A 611 8.32 -17.62 -4.06
C ASN A 611 8.28 -17.96 -2.57
N ARG A 612 8.94 -19.03 -2.15
CA ARG A 612 9.13 -19.31 -0.72
C ARG A 612 9.85 -18.14 -0.06
N GLY A 613 9.41 -17.76 1.13
CA GLY A 613 9.88 -16.56 1.83
C GLY A 613 9.16 -15.27 1.39
N GLY A 614 8.12 -15.37 0.57
CA GLY A 614 7.28 -14.25 0.16
C GLY A 614 6.23 -13.87 1.21
N HIS A 615 4.99 -13.71 0.81
CA HIS A 615 3.90 -13.15 1.60
C HIS A 615 3.65 -13.85 2.96
N PRO A 616 3.35 -13.12 4.05
CA PRO A 616 3.08 -13.68 5.39
C PRO A 616 1.79 -14.52 5.48
N MET A 617 0.89 -14.47 4.49
CA MET A 617 -0.40 -15.18 4.49
C MET A 617 -0.31 -16.70 4.35
N ARG A 618 0.85 -17.27 4.60
CA ARG A 618 1.07 -18.72 4.68
C ARG A 618 1.67 -19.08 6.03
N SER A 619 2.20 -20.31 6.18
CA SER A 619 2.83 -20.70 7.44
C SER A 619 4.05 -19.83 7.76
N LYS A 620 4.37 -19.69 9.03
CA LYS A 620 5.58 -19.02 9.51
C LYS A 620 6.84 -19.61 8.87
N TRP A 621 6.89 -20.91 8.66
CA TRP A 621 7.98 -21.59 7.97
C TRP A 621 8.14 -21.13 6.51
N TYR A 622 7.04 -21.02 5.77
CA TYR A 622 7.06 -20.49 4.41
C TYR A 622 7.52 -19.02 4.37
N HIS A 623 6.95 -18.18 5.23
CA HIS A 623 7.26 -16.77 5.30
C HIS A 623 8.73 -16.51 5.67
N ASN A 624 9.28 -17.27 6.63
CA ASN A 624 10.66 -17.11 7.09
C ASN A 624 11.69 -17.91 6.28
N TYR A 625 11.33 -18.47 5.13
CA TYR A 625 12.27 -19.26 4.31
C TYR A 625 13.52 -18.46 3.92
N GLY A 626 13.39 -17.13 3.72
CA GLY A 626 14.50 -16.22 3.41
C GLY A 626 15.28 -15.70 4.62
N TYR A 627 14.86 -16.02 5.86
CA TYR A 627 15.52 -15.52 7.07
C TYR A 627 16.97 -16.04 7.15
N GLY A 628 17.93 -15.10 7.24
CA GLY A 628 19.35 -15.41 7.16
C GLY A 628 19.93 -15.54 5.74
N ASN A 629 19.08 -15.47 4.69
CA ASN A 629 19.50 -15.58 3.28
C ASN A 629 18.75 -14.59 2.36
N LEU A 630 18.65 -13.35 2.76
CA LEU A 630 17.79 -12.32 2.15
C LEU A 630 18.06 -12.05 0.66
N ARG A 631 19.30 -12.25 0.15
CA ARG A 631 19.63 -12.00 -1.26
C ARG A 631 19.12 -13.12 -2.19
N ASP A 632 19.26 -14.39 -1.78
CA ASP A 632 19.22 -15.51 -2.74
C ASP A 632 17.97 -16.39 -2.62
N TYR A 633 17.18 -16.26 -1.55
CA TYR A 633 16.12 -17.20 -1.17
C TYR A 633 15.00 -17.42 -2.22
N GLY A 634 14.65 -16.41 -3.00
CA GLY A 634 13.57 -16.51 -3.98
C GLY A 634 14.01 -16.75 -5.42
N LEU A 635 15.32 -16.65 -5.70
CA LEU A 635 15.83 -16.64 -7.09
C LEU A 635 15.62 -17.96 -7.84
N GLU A 636 15.81 -19.08 -7.14
CA GLU A 636 15.65 -20.41 -7.73
C GLU A 636 14.18 -20.70 -8.04
N ASP A 637 13.27 -20.33 -7.16
CA ASP A 637 11.83 -20.50 -7.34
C ASP A 637 11.33 -19.74 -8.56
N GLN A 638 11.74 -18.46 -8.73
CA GLN A 638 11.38 -17.64 -9.89
C GLN A 638 11.83 -18.28 -11.19
N LYS A 639 13.11 -18.66 -11.27
CA LYS A 639 13.66 -19.34 -12.46
C LYS A 639 12.90 -20.62 -12.76
N TYR A 640 12.69 -21.49 -11.77
CA TYR A 640 12.05 -22.79 -11.95
C TYR A 640 10.58 -22.64 -12.35
N ALA A 641 9.87 -21.67 -11.80
CA ALA A 641 8.50 -21.36 -12.19
C ALA A 641 8.41 -20.97 -13.68
N ILE A 642 9.28 -20.06 -14.15
CA ILE A 642 9.32 -19.64 -15.56
C ILE A 642 9.65 -20.83 -16.48
N GLN A 643 10.56 -21.72 -16.08
CA GLN A 643 10.90 -22.92 -16.86
C GLN A 643 9.69 -23.86 -17.02
N GLN A 644 8.95 -24.16 -15.94
CA GLN A 644 7.73 -24.95 -16.00
C GLN A 644 6.66 -24.33 -16.91
N LEU A 645 6.52 -23.00 -16.91
CA LEU A 645 5.60 -22.32 -17.82
C LEU A 645 6.06 -22.43 -19.27
N GLY A 646 7.37 -22.33 -19.54
CA GLY A 646 7.94 -22.53 -20.87
C GLY A 646 7.74 -23.95 -21.42
N GLU A 647 7.79 -24.96 -20.56
CA GLU A 647 7.45 -26.36 -20.91
C GLU A 647 5.94 -26.52 -21.21
N ARG A 648 5.08 -25.82 -20.48
CA ARG A 648 3.62 -25.84 -20.63
C ARG A 648 3.14 -25.08 -21.86
N TYR A 649 3.80 -23.96 -22.19
CA TYR A 649 3.32 -23.02 -23.19
C TYR A 649 4.35 -22.75 -24.29
N PRO A 650 4.17 -23.36 -25.51
CA PRO A 650 5.15 -23.27 -26.61
C PRO A 650 5.28 -21.86 -27.22
N TRP A 651 4.42 -20.94 -26.85
CA TRP A 651 4.47 -19.53 -27.23
C TRP A 651 5.37 -18.67 -26.32
N MET A 652 5.97 -19.22 -25.27
CA MET A 652 6.96 -18.55 -24.41
C MET A 652 8.37 -18.85 -24.94
N ASP A 653 9.15 -17.80 -25.23
CA ASP A 653 10.54 -17.95 -25.68
C ASP A 653 11.52 -17.98 -24.51
N MET A 654 11.92 -19.15 -24.11
CA MET A 654 12.85 -19.35 -22.99
C MET A 654 14.28 -18.88 -23.27
N ASN A 655 14.60 -18.50 -24.50
CA ASN A 655 15.88 -17.87 -24.86
C ASN A 655 15.84 -16.33 -24.76
N ARG A 656 14.65 -15.75 -24.51
CA ARG A 656 14.44 -14.31 -24.44
C ARG A 656 13.67 -13.94 -23.15
N VAL A 657 14.26 -14.28 -21.98
CA VAL A 657 13.68 -14.01 -20.67
C VAL A 657 14.33 -12.76 -20.06
N GLY A 658 13.52 -11.81 -19.67
CA GLY A 658 13.89 -10.63 -18.89
C GLY A 658 13.29 -10.66 -17.49
N ILE A 659 13.77 -9.77 -16.63
CA ILE A 659 13.30 -9.62 -15.24
C ILE A 659 13.32 -8.16 -14.83
N HIS A 660 12.32 -7.70 -14.09
CA HIS A 660 12.28 -6.34 -13.58
C HIS A 660 11.57 -6.24 -12.21
N GLY A 661 11.91 -5.20 -11.48
CA GLY A 661 11.28 -4.87 -10.24
C GLY A 661 11.77 -3.54 -9.66
N HIS A 662 11.06 -3.06 -8.65
CA HIS A 662 11.33 -1.81 -7.96
C HIS A 662 11.65 -2.08 -6.50
N SER A 663 12.53 -1.31 -5.86
CA SER A 663 12.88 -1.47 -4.45
C SER A 663 13.46 -2.88 -4.18
N GLY A 664 12.86 -3.67 -3.29
CA GLY A 664 13.20 -5.09 -3.13
C GLY A 664 13.16 -5.87 -4.45
N GLY A 665 12.27 -5.53 -5.38
CA GLY A 665 12.24 -6.10 -6.73
C GLY A 665 13.43 -5.70 -7.59
N GLY A 666 13.95 -4.49 -7.46
CA GLY A 666 15.20 -4.05 -8.08
C GLY A 666 16.39 -4.82 -7.52
N PHE A 667 16.42 -5.04 -6.21
CA PHE A 667 17.41 -5.89 -5.54
C PHE A 667 17.41 -7.31 -6.13
N MET A 668 16.23 -7.96 -6.20
CA MET A 668 16.09 -9.31 -6.75
C MET A 668 16.41 -9.36 -8.25
N SER A 669 15.96 -8.40 -9.05
CA SER A 669 16.23 -8.38 -10.50
C SER A 669 17.72 -8.34 -10.80
N THR A 670 18.49 -7.55 -10.03
CA THR A 670 19.96 -7.53 -10.14
C THR A 670 20.58 -8.84 -9.66
N ALA A 671 20.14 -9.37 -8.51
CA ALA A 671 20.63 -10.65 -8.00
C ALA A 671 20.37 -11.79 -9.00
N ALA A 672 19.20 -11.83 -9.62
CA ALA A 672 18.78 -12.86 -10.58
C ALA A 672 19.65 -12.87 -11.84
N ILE A 673 19.87 -11.71 -12.50
CA ILE A 673 20.69 -11.65 -13.71
C ILE A 673 22.17 -11.94 -13.42
N LEU A 674 22.63 -11.66 -12.21
CA LEU A 674 24.00 -11.96 -11.77
C LEU A 674 24.19 -13.42 -11.31
N THR A 675 23.13 -14.05 -10.78
CA THR A 675 23.17 -15.46 -10.34
C THR A 675 22.89 -16.43 -11.49
N TYR A 676 21.95 -16.07 -12.38
CA TYR A 676 21.55 -16.89 -13.54
C TYR A 676 21.78 -16.14 -14.86
N PRO A 677 23.04 -15.77 -15.19
CA PRO A 677 23.35 -14.93 -16.36
C PRO A 677 23.05 -15.61 -17.71
N ASP A 678 22.94 -16.93 -17.73
CA ASP A 678 22.58 -17.69 -18.93
C ASP A 678 21.06 -17.85 -19.11
N PHE A 679 20.26 -17.53 -18.07
CA PHE A 679 18.81 -17.59 -18.12
C PHE A 679 18.21 -16.20 -18.37
N PHE A 680 18.48 -15.22 -17.51
CA PHE A 680 17.99 -13.85 -17.69
C PHE A 680 18.87 -13.07 -18.66
N LYS A 681 18.30 -12.62 -19.80
CA LYS A 681 19.03 -11.94 -20.87
C LYS A 681 19.05 -10.42 -20.69
N ALA A 682 18.00 -9.87 -20.08
CA ALA A 682 17.89 -8.46 -19.78
C ALA A 682 17.26 -8.26 -18.39
N ALA A 683 17.69 -7.22 -17.69
CA ALA A 683 17.09 -6.83 -16.40
C ALA A 683 16.91 -5.32 -16.33
N VAL A 684 15.82 -4.88 -15.70
CA VAL A 684 15.58 -3.48 -15.30
C VAL A 684 15.43 -3.44 -13.80
N SER A 685 16.38 -2.83 -13.14
CA SER A 685 16.48 -2.78 -11.68
C SER A 685 16.29 -1.35 -11.18
N CYS A 686 15.20 -1.10 -10.47
CA CYS A 686 14.79 0.24 -10.06
C CYS A 686 14.91 0.41 -8.57
N ALA A 687 15.62 1.45 -8.13
CA ALA A 687 15.77 1.85 -6.72
C ALA A 687 16.03 0.67 -5.78
N GLY A 688 16.90 -0.28 -6.20
CA GLY A 688 17.12 -1.52 -5.48
C GLY A 688 18.03 -1.35 -4.27
N ASN A 689 17.67 -1.97 -3.14
CA ASN A 689 18.48 -2.03 -1.92
C ASN A 689 19.60 -3.08 -2.06
N HIS A 690 20.52 -2.85 -2.98
CA HIS A 690 21.56 -3.79 -3.44
C HIS A 690 22.57 -4.19 -2.37
N ASP A 691 22.69 -3.38 -1.32
CA ASP A 691 23.52 -3.64 -0.16
C ASP A 691 22.69 -3.39 1.11
N ASN A 692 22.06 -4.45 1.60
CA ASN A 692 21.21 -4.38 2.78
C ASN A 692 21.97 -4.15 4.10
N ASN A 693 23.31 -4.00 4.06
CA ASN A 693 24.08 -3.55 5.22
C ASN A 693 24.12 -2.03 5.37
N ILE A 694 23.65 -1.29 4.33
CA ILE A 694 23.53 0.18 4.32
C ILE A 694 22.09 0.65 4.03
N TYR A 695 21.13 -0.28 3.96
CA TYR A 695 19.72 0.03 3.83
C TYR A 695 19.09 0.23 5.21
N ASN A 696 17.84 0.67 5.25
CA ASN A 696 17.08 0.89 6.48
C ASN A 696 17.08 -0.36 7.39
N ARG A 697 17.44 -0.17 8.67
CA ARG A 697 17.54 -1.25 9.64
C ARG A 697 16.26 -2.07 9.77
N TRP A 698 15.09 -1.39 9.78
CA TRP A 698 13.81 -2.04 9.97
C TRP A 698 13.58 -3.19 8.99
N TRP A 699 13.78 -2.91 7.69
CA TRP A 699 13.61 -3.95 6.69
C TRP A 699 14.73 -5.00 6.73
N SER A 700 15.97 -4.56 6.85
CA SER A 700 17.12 -5.46 6.79
C SER A 700 17.24 -6.35 8.02
N GLU A 701 17.11 -5.80 9.23
CA GLU A 701 17.21 -6.55 10.48
C GLU A 701 16.02 -7.50 10.67
N GLN A 702 14.80 -7.06 10.32
CA GLN A 702 13.61 -7.86 10.42
C GLN A 702 13.67 -9.09 9.50
N HIS A 703 14.00 -8.90 8.25
CA HIS A 703 13.86 -9.95 7.23
C HIS A 703 15.10 -10.84 7.06
N HIS A 704 16.29 -10.31 7.36
CA HIS A 704 17.50 -11.13 7.38
C HIS A 704 17.75 -11.76 8.75
N GLY A 705 17.35 -11.10 9.81
CA GLY A 705 17.68 -11.42 11.18
C GLY A 705 18.96 -10.77 11.65
N ILE A 706 18.88 -10.14 12.83
CA ILE A 706 20.03 -9.60 13.55
C ILE A 706 20.39 -10.53 14.69
N ARG A 707 21.70 -10.71 14.93
CA ARG A 707 22.17 -11.57 16.03
C ARG A 707 22.41 -10.73 17.27
N GLU A 708 21.61 -10.99 18.30
CA GLU A 708 21.80 -10.45 19.63
C GLU A 708 22.92 -11.23 20.34
N LYS A 709 23.88 -10.53 20.91
CA LYS A 709 24.92 -11.10 21.78
C LYS A 709 24.84 -10.44 23.15
N ILE A 710 24.35 -11.17 24.13
CA ILE A 710 24.23 -10.73 25.51
C ILE A 710 25.51 -11.13 26.25
N THR A 711 26.12 -10.17 26.96
CA THR A 711 27.25 -10.37 27.88
C THR A 711 26.81 -9.95 29.29
N GLU A 712 27.63 -10.17 30.30
CA GLU A 712 27.33 -9.74 31.68
C GLU A 712 27.14 -8.21 31.80
N THR A 713 27.77 -7.43 30.93
CA THR A 713 27.83 -5.97 31.02
C THR A 713 27.08 -5.25 29.89
N ASP A 714 26.84 -5.92 28.75
CA ASP A 714 26.19 -5.26 27.60
C ASP A 714 25.53 -6.25 26.64
N THR A 715 24.61 -5.73 25.81
CA THR A 715 24.01 -6.42 24.67
C THR A 715 24.45 -5.73 23.38
N THR A 716 25.02 -6.48 22.45
CA THR A 716 25.47 -6.00 21.15
C THR A 716 24.74 -6.71 20.03
N TYR A 717 24.70 -6.08 18.87
CA TYR A 717 24.00 -6.60 17.70
C TYR A 717 24.95 -6.72 16.51
N THR A 718 24.84 -7.83 15.78
CA THR A 718 25.63 -8.04 14.55
C THR A 718 24.75 -8.56 13.43
N ILE A 719 24.97 -8.05 12.21
CA ILE A 719 24.28 -8.47 10.99
C ILE A 719 25.24 -8.42 9.81
N ARG A 720 25.11 -9.34 8.88
CA ARG A 720 25.84 -9.36 7.62
C ARG A 720 24.96 -9.96 6.53
N VAL A 721 24.50 -9.13 5.62
CA VAL A 721 23.71 -9.53 4.47
C VAL A 721 24.61 -9.65 3.24
N ALA A 722 24.47 -10.72 2.46
CA ALA A 722 25.13 -10.86 1.16
C ALA A 722 24.62 -9.78 0.18
N THR A 723 25.52 -9.22 -0.64
CA THR A 723 25.23 -8.05 -1.46
C THR A 723 25.29 -8.34 -2.97
N ASN A 724 24.59 -7.55 -3.79
CA ASN A 724 24.67 -7.66 -5.23
C ASN A 724 26.04 -7.26 -5.82
N PRO A 725 26.75 -6.23 -5.30
CA PRO A 725 28.11 -5.93 -5.71
C PRO A 725 29.06 -7.12 -5.72
N GLU A 726 28.91 -8.07 -4.76
CA GLU A 726 29.75 -9.28 -4.68
C GLU A 726 29.63 -10.18 -5.94
N LEU A 727 28.50 -10.10 -6.64
CA LEU A 727 28.20 -10.90 -7.83
C LEU A 727 28.54 -10.19 -9.16
N ALA A 728 29.02 -8.95 -9.13
CA ALA A 728 29.14 -8.08 -10.31
C ALA A 728 29.92 -8.72 -11.48
N ARG A 729 30.96 -9.55 -11.19
CA ARG A 729 31.76 -10.25 -12.22
C ARG A 729 30.97 -11.21 -13.09
N ASN A 730 29.81 -11.65 -12.64
CA ASN A 730 28.97 -12.65 -13.31
C ASN A 730 28.09 -12.07 -14.42
N LEU A 731 27.96 -10.75 -14.51
CA LEU A 731 27.09 -10.12 -15.52
C LEU A 731 27.46 -10.55 -16.95
N ARG A 732 26.50 -11.12 -17.69
CA ARG A 732 26.58 -11.45 -19.11
C ARG A 732 25.44 -10.80 -19.90
N GLY A 733 24.27 -10.66 -19.33
CA GLY A 733 23.09 -10.06 -19.93
C GLY A 733 23.13 -8.52 -19.95
N ARG A 734 22.02 -7.90 -20.24
CA ARG A 734 21.84 -6.44 -20.33
C ARG A 734 21.14 -5.93 -19.07
N LEU A 735 21.82 -5.10 -18.31
CA LEU A 735 21.31 -4.54 -17.05
C LEU A 735 21.12 -3.03 -17.20
N LEU A 736 19.91 -2.55 -16.90
CA LEU A 736 19.59 -1.14 -16.69
C LEU A 736 19.35 -0.91 -15.19
N LEU A 737 20.18 -0.06 -14.60
CA LEU A 737 20.04 0.40 -13.21
C LEU A 737 19.36 1.77 -13.20
N VAL A 738 18.33 1.95 -12.35
CA VAL A 738 17.58 3.20 -12.24
C VAL A 738 17.49 3.62 -10.78
N THR A 739 17.70 4.92 -10.48
CA THR A 739 17.55 5.48 -9.12
C THR A 739 17.09 6.93 -9.18
N GLY A 740 16.33 7.39 -8.20
CA GLY A 740 16.15 8.82 -7.93
C GLY A 740 17.38 9.39 -7.22
N ASP A 741 17.75 10.64 -7.50
CA ASP A 741 18.93 11.25 -6.88
C ASP A 741 18.70 11.74 -5.44
N ILE A 742 17.42 11.94 -5.05
CA ILE A 742 17.01 12.31 -3.69
C ILE A 742 16.19 11.21 -2.99
N ASP A 743 16.42 9.95 -3.36
CA ASP A 743 15.81 8.81 -2.67
C ASP A 743 16.34 8.70 -1.24
N ASP A 744 15.51 9.05 -0.27
CA ASP A 744 15.79 9.02 1.17
C ASP A 744 15.37 7.68 1.83
N ASN A 745 14.68 6.80 1.12
CA ASN A 745 14.34 5.46 1.54
C ASN A 745 15.46 4.47 1.15
N VAL A 746 15.61 4.18 -0.14
CA VAL A 746 16.74 3.38 -0.65
C VAL A 746 17.79 4.34 -1.19
N HIS A 747 18.66 4.79 -0.31
CA HIS A 747 19.66 5.80 -0.64
C HIS A 747 20.45 5.43 -1.92
N PRO A 748 20.70 6.40 -2.86
CA PRO A 748 21.32 6.15 -4.17
C PRO A 748 22.67 5.44 -4.11
N SER A 749 23.37 5.49 -2.96
CA SER A 749 24.61 4.73 -2.74
C SER A 749 24.44 3.22 -2.93
N ASN A 750 23.24 2.68 -2.72
CA ASN A 750 22.95 1.27 -3.04
C ASN A 750 23.21 0.97 -4.52
N THR A 751 22.69 1.79 -5.41
CA THR A 751 22.91 1.67 -6.86
C THR A 751 24.36 1.98 -7.23
N TYR A 752 24.97 3.02 -6.67
CA TYR A 752 26.35 3.41 -6.97
C TYR A 752 27.38 2.34 -6.56
N ARG A 753 27.15 1.58 -5.47
CA ARG A 753 28.01 0.44 -5.11
C ARG A 753 27.96 -0.69 -6.15
N VAL A 754 26.82 -0.95 -6.76
CA VAL A 754 26.70 -1.90 -7.89
C VAL A 754 27.43 -1.37 -9.11
N VAL A 755 27.26 -0.08 -9.42
CA VAL A 755 27.96 0.58 -10.54
C VAL A 755 29.48 0.47 -10.39
N ASP A 756 30.03 0.83 -9.22
CA ASP A 756 31.46 0.72 -8.93
C ASP A 756 31.97 -0.72 -9.11
N ALA A 757 31.23 -1.70 -8.54
CA ALA A 757 31.60 -3.10 -8.66
C ALA A 757 31.57 -3.63 -10.10
N LEU A 758 30.60 -3.21 -10.90
CA LEU A 758 30.50 -3.58 -12.33
C LEU A 758 31.63 -2.97 -13.16
N ILE A 759 31.97 -1.69 -12.91
CA ILE A 759 33.11 -1.01 -13.57
C ILE A 759 34.42 -1.73 -13.25
N ARG A 760 34.70 -2.03 -11.98
CA ARG A 760 35.89 -2.77 -11.53
C ARG A 760 35.95 -4.19 -12.11
N ALA A 761 34.78 -4.81 -12.32
CA ALA A 761 34.66 -6.12 -12.97
C ALA A 761 34.73 -6.05 -14.51
N ASN A 762 34.97 -4.87 -15.11
CA ASN A 762 34.99 -4.62 -16.56
C ASN A 762 33.68 -5.04 -17.25
N LYS A 763 32.54 -4.77 -16.65
CA LYS A 763 31.20 -5.07 -17.17
C LYS A 763 30.55 -3.84 -17.77
N ARG A 764 29.76 -4.04 -18.84
CA ARG A 764 28.96 -2.98 -19.47
C ARG A 764 27.51 -3.07 -19.04
N PHE A 765 26.93 -1.95 -18.68
CA PHE A 765 25.54 -1.81 -18.21
C PHE A 765 25.02 -0.43 -18.60
N ASP A 766 23.73 -0.24 -18.51
CA ASP A 766 23.06 1.07 -18.66
C ASP A 766 22.65 1.60 -17.29
N MET A 767 22.64 2.93 -17.12
CA MET A 767 22.19 3.58 -15.89
C MET A 767 21.34 4.80 -16.23
N LEU A 768 20.27 5.00 -15.44
CA LEU A 768 19.42 6.19 -15.45
C LEU A 768 19.31 6.75 -14.04
N VAL A 769 19.68 8.01 -13.87
CA VAL A 769 19.37 8.78 -12.67
C VAL A 769 18.19 9.68 -13.01
N LEU A 770 17.16 9.71 -12.16
CA LEU A 770 15.97 10.55 -12.28
C LEU A 770 16.13 11.75 -11.35
N PRO A 771 16.45 12.95 -11.89
CA PRO A 771 16.79 14.11 -11.08
C PRO A 771 15.59 14.65 -10.30
N GLY A 772 15.80 15.01 -9.03
CA GLY A 772 14.75 15.53 -8.16
C GLY A 772 13.72 14.49 -7.74
N GLN A 773 13.96 13.20 -8.04
CA GLN A 773 12.99 12.14 -7.72
C GLN A 773 13.39 11.37 -6.47
N ARG A 774 12.36 11.07 -5.64
CA ARG A 774 12.44 10.18 -4.49
C ARG A 774 12.22 8.72 -4.91
N HIS A 775 11.99 7.84 -3.95
CA HIS A 775 11.85 6.40 -4.16
C HIS A 775 10.78 5.99 -5.18
N GLY A 776 9.67 6.70 -5.27
CA GLY A 776 8.54 6.38 -6.17
C GLY A 776 8.62 6.98 -7.58
N PHE A 777 9.68 7.72 -7.95
CA PHE A 777 9.91 8.38 -9.25
C PHE A 777 8.88 9.46 -9.66
N GLY A 778 7.88 9.76 -8.83
CA GLY A 778 6.93 10.86 -8.98
C GLY A 778 6.38 11.05 -10.41
N ASP A 779 6.49 12.28 -10.92
CA ASP A 779 6.07 12.68 -12.26
C ASP A 779 6.94 12.11 -13.42
N MET A 780 8.08 11.47 -13.10
CA MET A 780 8.93 10.81 -14.09
C MET A 780 8.58 9.32 -14.33
N ASN A 781 7.52 8.80 -13.72
CA ASN A 781 7.11 7.39 -13.89
C ASN A 781 6.78 7.04 -15.34
N GLU A 782 6.15 7.94 -16.10
CA GLU A 782 5.82 7.70 -17.50
C GLU A 782 7.09 7.65 -18.36
N PHE A 783 8.02 8.57 -18.16
CA PHE A 783 9.34 8.55 -18.81
C PHE A 783 10.10 7.25 -18.50
N PHE A 784 10.09 6.85 -17.23
CA PHE A 784 10.73 5.60 -16.79
C PHE A 784 10.12 4.38 -17.48
N PHE A 785 8.77 4.30 -17.60
CA PHE A 785 8.12 3.20 -18.30
C PHE A 785 8.66 3.03 -19.72
N TRP A 786 8.77 4.12 -20.47
CA TRP A 786 9.28 4.05 -21.86
C TRP A 786 10.77 3.70 -21.94
N LYS A 787 11.57 4.13 -20.96
CA LYS A 787 12.98 3.68 -20.88
C LYS A 787 13.09 2.18 -20.61
N MET A 788 12.24 1.63 -19.77
CA MET A 788 12.15 0.18 -19.55
C MET A 788 11.65 -0.54 -20.82
N ALA A 789 10.62 -0.03 -21.46
CA ALA A 789 10.10 -0.55 -22.73
C ALA A 789 11.19 -0.61 -23.82
N ASP A 790 11.91 0.48 -24.03
CA ASP A 790 13.01 0.56 -25.00
C ASP A 790 14.14 -0.43 -24.69
N HIS A 791 14.47 -0.61 -23.40
CA HIS A 791 15.49 -1.58 -22.99
C HIS A 791 15.09 -3.01 -23.38
N TYR A 792 13.86 -3.42 -23.08
CA TYR A 792 13.39 -4.76 -23.42
C TYR A 792 13.14 -4.97 -24.91
N THR A 793 12.56 -4.00 -25.62
CA THR A 793 12.35 -4.12 -27.06
C THR A 793 13.68 -4.26 -27.80
N ARG A 794 14.68 -3.50 -27.37
CA ARG A 794 16.02 -3.59 -27.94
C ARG A 794 16.70 -4.93 -27.70
N TYR A 795 16.67 -5.42 -26.47
CA TYR A 795 17.51 -6.53 -26.05
C TYR A 795 16.79 -7.89 -26.04
N LEU A 796 15.47 -7.93 -25.93
CA LEU A 796 14.71 -9.18 -26.01
C LEU A 796 14.01 -9.38 -27.36
N MET A 797 13.51 -8.31 -27.99
CA MET A 797 12.90 -8.43 -29.33
C MET A 797 13.91 -8.25 -30.47
N GLY A 798 15.01 -7.54 -30.23
CA GLY A 798 15.97 -7.14 -31.24
C GLY A 798 15.48 -5.96 -32.09
N ASP A 799 14.56 -5.16 -31.57
CA ASP A 799 14.06 -3.93 -32.18
C ASP A 799 14.84 -2.72 -31.61
N PRO A 800 15.84 -2.20 -32.36
CA PRO A 800 16.73 -1.17 -31.82
C PRO A 800 16.16 0.25 -31.88
N THR A 801 15.02 0.44 -32.56
CA THR A 801 14.49 1.77 -32.86
C THR A 801 13.28 2.08 -31.99
N PRO A 802 13.43 2.90 -30.93
CA PRO A 802 12.29 3.43 -30.19
C PRO A 802 11.36 4.20 -31.12
N ARG A 803 10.06 4.02 -30.97
CA ARG A 803 9.08 4.87 -31.66
C ARG A 803 8.86 6.15 -30.88
N PRO A 804 8.59 7.29 -31.56
CA PRO A 804 8.21 8.52 -30.89
C PRO A 804 6.94 8.28 -30.07
N VAL A 805 6.97 8.67 -28.80
CA VAL A 805 5.84 8.67 -27.87
C VAL A 805 5.77 10.05 -27.26
N ASP A 806 4.61 10.65 -27.21
CA ASP A 806 4.41 11.91 -26.48
C ASP A 806 4.22 11.61 -24.99
N ILE A 807 5.35 11.62 -24.27
CA ILE A 807 5.38 11.33 -22.84
C ILE A 807 4.61 12.36 -22.04
N GLY A 808 4.68 13.64 -22.45
CA GLY A 808 3.94 14.72 -21.80
C GLY A 808 2.42 14.55 -21.88
N GLU A 809 1.91 14.10 -23.04
CA GLU A 809 0.48 13.77 -23.19
C GLU A 809 0.05 12.60 -22.29
N LEU A 810 0.93 11.63 -22.09
CA LEU A 810 0.61 10.40 -21.35
C LEU A 810 0.85 10.51 -19.85
N ASN A 811 1.52 11.56 -19.39
CA ASN A 811 1.80 11.77 -17.98
C ASN A 811 0.55 12.17 -17.20
N ASN A 812 0.48 11.78 -15.94
CA ASN A 812 -0.53 12.26 -15.00
C ASN A 812 0.00 13.55 -14.35
N ASP A 813 -0.43 14.68 -14.83
CA ASP A 813 -0.22 15.97 -14.17
C ASP A 813 -1.29 16.23 -13.11
#